data_da84b1ccefc7099794cee7c5723e2a6f
#
_entry.id   da84b1ccefc7099794cee7c5723e2a6f
#
_cell.length_a   1.000
_cell.length_b   1.000
_cell.length_c   1.000
_cell.angle_alpha   90.00
_cell.angle_beta   90.00
_cell.angle_gamma   90.00
#
_symmetry.space_group_name_H-M   'P 1'
#
loop_
_entity.id
_entity.type
_entity.pdbx_description
1 polymer ?
#
loop_
_entity_poly.entity_id
_entity_poly.type
_entity_poly.pdbx_seq_one_letter_code
_entity_poly.pdbx_strand_id
1 'polypeptide(L)'
;VVDQKALSERATTIGDALADELGVYSNQYGSGSSRPVIRGQDGPRVKVLQHASETADVSTLSPDHAVTVDPILAKQVEVIRGPSTLLYGAGTVGGLVNVTDQKIPTQMPEDGLEGSVGVRYNSGSDEKLANAGVTAGIGENFALRIEGSKRKANDYIAPDYFHEHDDELEKERRVGNTFAEGQTVNIGGSWIHDRGFVGLSYSNRQDQYGLPGHSHEYHGCVLHGDHFHGCPTPDPDAPAHEEHGGPWVDLKSERYEVRTELEQPFAGVEKLRAHASITDYEHNELEESEVISNFKSKGYDGRLELVHVPVAGWEGVIGTQISQQKINLAASEHDHHEDGDEDDEEHHVHGSGVVMPDTKTDKFSLFALEHKQLGDVHVELGARVDHQKVKVDSDQKDYSGTGVSASAAANWEFAPNYKLSVVGSHQQRLPLAQELYADGLHFATNTYELGNPDLDKETSNNLELGLHYEGDKLDYHVHVYHNWFDDYIYGETVAQKGNLRGVQYTQDKARFYGTEAQAGYQINDMYKLSVFGDYVRGKIEAENAPRVPAGRLGTKVEADFADGWSGLAEYYHVFNQDKIASYEDETQGYNMVNVGLSYANSLADNNAYRVYFKANNLLDDQVYSHTSFLSNIPQVGRNFTVGVQYDF
;
A
#
# COMPACT_ATOMS: atom_id res chain seq x y z
N VAL A 1 2.02 3.00 14.68
CA VAL A 1 1.91 1.51 14.74
C VAL A 1 0.46 1.14 14.88
N VAL A 2 -0.01 0.25 14.00
CA VAL A 2 -1.34 -0.35 14.06
C VAL A 2 -1.17 -1.79 14.53
N ASP A 3 -1.75 -2.13 15.67
CA ASP A 3 -1.58 -3.45 16.29
C ASP A 3 -2.50 -4.53 15.67
N GLN A 4 -2.27 -5.77 16.03
CA GLN A 4 -3.01 -6.93 15.54
C GLN A 4 -4.51 -6.83 15.86
N LYS A 5 -4.88 -6.32 17.02
CA LYS A 5 -6.28 -6.14 17.42
C LYS A 5 -6.99 -5.19 16.47
N ALA A 6 -6.41 -4.02 16.21
CA ALA A 6 -6.97 -3.04 15.27
C ALA A 6 -7.05 -3.61 13.85
N LEU A 7 -5.98 -4.26 13.37
CA LEU A 7 -5.94 -4.87 12.04
C LEU A 7 -6.99 -5.96 11.84
N SER A 8 -7.28 -6.75 12.86
CA SER A 8 -8.28 -7.82 12.81
C SER A 8 -9.71 -7.32 12.57
N GLU A 9 -9.97 -6.06 12.88
CA GLU A 9 -11.26 -5.39 12.72
C GLU A 9 -11.36 -4.52 11.47
N ARG A 10 -10.26 -4.40 10.71
CA ARG A 10 -10.15 -3.53 9.52
C ARG A 10 -10.22 -4.33 8.23
N ALA A 11 -10.10 -3.61 7.11
CA ALA A 11 -10.08 -4.20 5.78
C ALA A 11 -8.91 -5.16 5.56
N THR A 12 -9.05 -6.00 4.55
CA THR A 12 -8.06 -7.04 4.21
C THR A 12 -6.97 -6.55 3.25
N THR A 13 -7.18 -5.43 2.56
CA THR A 13 -6.18 -4.82 1.69
C THR A 13 -5.45 -3.69 2.43
N ILE A 14 -4.16 -3.54 2.19
CA ILE A 14 -3.29 -2.69 3.01
C ILE A 14 -3.65 -1.20 2.95
N GLY A 15 -4.04 -0.69 1.80
CA GLY A 15 -4.47 0.71 1.66
C GLY A 15 -5.71 1.00 2.49
N ASP A 16 -6.72 0.16 2.36
CA ASP A 16 -7.97 0.30 3.11
C ASP A 16 -7.77 0.05 4.62
N ALA A 17 -6.90 -0.86 4.98
CA ALA A 17 -6.57 -1.13 6.38
C ALA A 17 -5.91 0.06 7.09
N LEU A 18 -5.21 0.92 6.37
CA LEU A 18 -4.50 2.09 6.91
C LEU A 18 -5.24 3.42 6.69
N ALA A 19 -6.35 3.43 5.97
CA ALA A 19 -7.05 4.67 5.62
C ALA A 19 -7.65 5.42 6.82
N ASP A 20 -7.79 4.76 7.97
CA ASP A 20 -8.25 5.38 9.22
C ASP A 20 -7.14 6.15 9.95
N GLU A 21 -5.88 5.99 9.53
CA GLU A 21 -4.76 6.68 10.13
C GLU A 21 -4.67 8.14 9.64
N LEU A 22 -4.21 9.04 10.50
CA LEU A 22 -4.05 10.45 10.20
C LEU A 22 -3.05 10.66 9.03
N GLY A 23 -3.46 11.42 8.02
CA GLY A 23 -2.65 11.67 6.84
C GLY A 23 -2.60 10.53 5.82
N VAL A 24 -3.33 9.44 6.07
CA VAL A 24 -3.36 8.26 5.21
C VAL A 24 -4.72 8.13 4.55
N TYR A 25 -4.70 7.88 3.25
CA TYR A 25 -5.86 7.56 2.42
C TYR A 25 -5.60 6.27 1.65
N SER A 26 -6.60 5.79 0.95
CA SER A 26 -6.50 4.58 0.11
C SER A 26 -6.72 4.94 -1.35
N ASN A 27 -5.96 4.31 -2.25
CA ASN A 27 -6.21 4.37 -3.68
C ASN A 27 -7.12 3.25 -4.18
N GLN A 28 -7.97 2.73 -3.33
CA GLN A 28 -8.82 1.56 -3.57
C GLN A 28 -9.24 1.37 -5.03
N TYR A 29 -9.02 0.17 -5.54
CA TYR A 29 -9.48 -0.28 -6.86
C TYR A 29 -10.34 -1.52 -6.70
N GLY A 30 -11.64 -1.34 -6.46
CA GLY A 30 -12.53 -2.42 -6.04
C GLY A 30 -12.21 -2.95 -4.64
N SER A 31 -12.58 -4.20 -4.37
CA SER A 31 -12.38 -4.81 -3.05
C SER A 31 -11.10 -5.65 -2.93
N GLY A 32 -10.41 -5.89 -4.04
CA GLY A 32 -9.25 -6.79 -4.10
C GLY A 32 -7.89 -6.10 -4.09
N SER A 33 -7.83 -4.80 -4.35
CA SER A 33 -6.57 -4.06 -4.45
C SER A 33 -6.68 -2.68 -3.83
N SER A 34 -5.73 -2.34 -3.00
CA SER A 34 -5.51 -0.98 -2.50
C SER A 34 -4.08 -0.78 -2.02
N ARG A 35 -3.59 0.45 -2.16
CA ARG A 35 -2.33 0.91 -1.59
C ARG A 35 -2.57 2.15 -0.75
N PRO A 36 -1.78 2.38 0.30
CA PRO A 36 -1.88 3.61 1.07
C PRO A 36 -1.38 4.80 0.25
N VAL A 37 -2.11 5.91 0.38
CA VAL A 37 -1.71 7.23 -0.10
C VAL A 37 -1.38 8.05 1.14
N ILE A 38 -0.14 8.48 1.27
CA ILE A 38 0.35 9.15 2.47
C ILE A 38 0.86 10.54 2.07
N ARG A 39 0.29 11.58 2.69
CA ARG A 39 0.65 12.97 2.43
C ARG A 39 0.61 13.33 0.94
N GLY A 40 -0.40 12.80 0.24
CA GLY A 40 -0.59 13.00 -1.19
C GLY A 40 0.34 12.19 -2.10
N GLN A 41 1.18 11.33 -1.55
CA GLN A 41 2.10 10.47 -2.28
C GLN A 41 1.58 9.05 -2.39
N ASP A 42 1.79 8.43 -3.53
CA ASP A 42 1.46 7.02 -3.80
C ASP A 42 2.58 6.32 -4.60
N GLY A 43 2.33 5.09 -5.02
CA GLY A 43 3.25 4.31 -5.83
C GLY A 43 4.63 4.16 -5.18
N PRO A 44 5.72 4.46 -5.92
CA PRO A 44 7.07 4.25 -5.41
C PRO A 44 7.49 5.21 -4.28
N ARG A 45 6.72 6.28 -4.05
CA ARG A 45 6.99 7.24 -2.97
C ARG A 45 6.36 6.85 -1.65
N VAL A 46 5.56 5.77 -1.63
CA VAL A 46 5.06 5.08 -0.45
C VAL A 46 5.39 3.61 -0.60
N LYS A 47 6.49 3.18 -0.01
CA LYS A 47 6.94 1.80 -0.12
C LYS A 47 6.20 0.91 0.88
N VAL A 48 5.73 -0.25 0.43
CA VAL A 48 5.13 -1.27 1.30
C VAL A 48 6.07 -2.47 1.36
N LEU A 49 6.51 -2.79 2.56
CA LEU A 49 7.47 -3.86 2.82
C LEU A 49 6.89 -4.90 3.77
N GLN A 50 7.42 -6.10 3.67
CA GLN A 50 7.16 -7.19 4.59
C GLN A 50 8.47 -7.57 5.29
N HIS A 51 8.55 -7.37 6.61
CA HIS A 51 9.80 -7.53 7.38
C HIS A 51 11.01 -6.85 6.72
N ALA A 52 10.87 -5.58 6.35
CA ALA A 52 11.90 -4.81 5.67
C ALA A 52 12.32 -5.34 4.28
N SER A 53 11.57 -6.28 3.73
CA SER A 53 11.85 -6.93 2.45
C SER A 53 10.81 -6.53 1.41
N GLU A 54 11.21 -6.46 0.16
CA GLU A 54 10.31 -6.15 -0.95
C GLU A 54 9.26 -7.24 -1.15
N THR A 55 8.04 -6.84 -1.51
CA THR A 55 6.94 -7.79 -1.77
C THR A 55 7.15 -8.60 -3.05
N ALA A 56 7.93 -8.06 -3.99
CA ALA A 56 8.22 -8.65 -5.29
C ALA A 56 6.97 -9.04 -6.11
N ASP A 57 5.89 -8.31 -5.91
CA ASP A 57 4.69 -8.35 -6.74
C ASP A 57 4.78 -7.30 -7.87
N VAL A 58 3.68 -7.09 -8.58
CA VAL A 58 3.57 -6.07 -9.64
C VAL A 58 2.62 -4.95 -9.25
N SER A 59 2.44 -4.71 -7.96
CA SER A 59 1.49 -3.72 -7.43
C SER A 59 1.85 -2.26 -7.75
N THR A 60 3.11 -1.98 -8.07
CA THR A 60 3.54 -0.65 -8.51
C THR A 60 3.29 -0.39 -10.00
N LEU A 61 3.02 -1.42 -10.80
CA LEU A 61 2.75 -1.26 -12.23
C LEU A 61 1.37 -0.64 -12.49
N SER A 62 0.38 -0.94 -11.64
CA SER A 62 -0.98 -0.47 -11.83
C SER A 62 -1.77 -0.55 -10.52
N PRO A 63 -2.73 0.36 -10.27
CA PRO A 63 -3.52 0.38 -9.03
C PRO A 63 -4.45 -0.82 -8.85
N ASP A 64 -4.78 -1.54 -9.92
CA ASP A 64 -5.59 -2.76 -9.90
C ASP A 64 -4.81 -4.03 -9.53
N HIS A 65 -3.51 -3.92 -9.36
CA HIS A 65 -2.65 -5.02 -8.95
C HIS A 65 -2.50 -5.06 -7.43
N ALA A 66 -2.98 -6.14 -6.82
CA ALA A 66 -2.96 -6.31 -5.37
C ALA A 66 -1.55 -6.32 -4.79
N VAL A 67 -1.40 -5.70 -3.62
CA VAL A 67 -0.20 -5.82 -2.78
C VAL A 67 -0.28 -7.13 -2.02
N THR A 68 0.75 -7.96 -2.11
CA THR A 68 0.77 -9.30 -1.52
C THR A 68 1.18 -9.31 -0.05
N VAL A 69 0.48 -8.54 0.76
CA VAL A 69 0.59 -8.54 2.22
C VAL A 69 -0.78 -8.82 2.83
N ASP A 70 -0.80 -9.47 3.98
CA ASP A 70 -2.02 -9.81 4.71
C ASP A 70 -2.11 -9.04 6.03
N PRO A 71 -2.84 -7.92 6.08
CA PRO A 71 -3.05 -7.19 7.34
C PRO A 71 -3.71 -8.03 8.43
N ILE A 72 -4.58 -8.96 8.06
CA ILE A 72 -5.31 -9.84 9.00
C ILE A 72 -4.36 -10.81 9.73
N LEU A 73 -3.31 -11.28 9.08
CA LEU A 73 -2.30 -12.18 9.66
C LEU A 73 -1.08 -11.43 10.20
N ALA A 74 -1.05 -10.12 10.07
CA ALA A 74 0.05 -9.30 10.55
C ALA A 74 0.04 -9.19 12.09
N LYS A 75 1.21 -9.14 12.67
CA LYS A 75 1.38 -8.80 14.08
C LYS A 75 1.19 -7.30 14.30
N GLN A 76 1.74 -6.50 13.41
CA GLN A 76 1.59 -5.05 13.38
C GLN A 76 1.92 -4.48 12.01
N VAL A 77 1.45 -3.27 11.76
CA VAL A 77 1.84 -2.45 10.61
C VAL A 77 2.39 -1.13 11.13
N GLU A 78 3.57 -0.78 10.68
CA GLU A 78 4.22 0.49 11.02
C GLU A 78 4.22 1.43 9.81
N VAL A 79 3.81 2.67 10.03
CA VAL A 79 4.07 3.76 9.11
C VAL A 79 5.31 4.49 9.62
N ILE A 80 6.41 4.37 8.90
CA ILE A 80 7.72 4.87 9.30
C ILE A 80 7.96 6.19 8.57
N ARG A 81 8.39 7.21 9.32
CA ARG A 81 8.73 8.55 8.84
C ARG A 81 10.06 9.01 9.45
N GLY A 82 10.63 10.07 8.89
CA GLY A 82 11.88 10.63 9.39
C GLY A 82 13.13 9.83 8.97
N PRO A 83 14.26 10.01 9.66
CA PRO A 83 15.53 9.39 9.29
C PRO A 83 15.53 7.86 9.22
N SER A 84 14.69 7.20 10.01
CA SER A 84 14.57 5.74 10.03
C SER A 84 14.03 5.16 8.73
N THR A 85 13.39 5.95 7.87
CA THR A 85 12.98 5.49 6.53
C THR A 85 14.16 5.06 5.67
N LEU A 86 15.34 5.65 5.89
CA LEU A 86 16.55 5.34 5.14
C LEU A 86 17.11 3.95 5.42
N LEU A 87 16.68 3.30 6.51
CA LEU A 87 16.96 1.89 6.74
C LEU A 87 16.29 0.98 5.71
N TYR A 88 15.22 1.44 5.06
CA TYR A 88 14.35 0.61 4.24
C TYR A 88 14.23 1.06 2.79
N GLY A 89 14.50 2.31 2.50
CA GLY A 89 14.42 2.84 1.15
C GLY A 89 14.75 4.32 1.06
N ALA A 90 14.79 4.84 -0.15
CA ALA A 90 14.99 6.25 -0.45
C ALA A 90 13.86 6.78 -1.32
N GLY A 91 13.56 8.09 -1.23
CA GLY A 91 12.49 8.73 -1.99
C GLY A 91 11.09 8.40 -1.49
N THR A 92 10.96 7.82 -0.31
CA THR A 92 9.66 7.52 0.34
C THR A 92 9.18 8.72 1.15
N VAL A 93 8.87 9.80 0.44
CA VAL A 93 8.63 11.14 1.03
C VAL A 93 7.36 11.19 1.88
N GLY A 94 6.34 10.43 1.52
CA GLY A 94 5.11 10.32 2.33
C GLY A 94 5.30 9.47 3.58
N GLY A 95 6.22 8.56 3.55
CA GLY A 95 6.47 7.54 4.56
C GLY A 95 6.63 6.17 3.96
N LEU A 96 6.89 5.20 4.81
CA LEU A 96 7.12 3.83 4.42
C LEU A 96 6.26 2.94 5.31
N VAL A 97 5.65 1.93 4.73
CA VAL A 97 4.81 0.95 5.43
C VAL A 97 5.57 -0.36 5.58
N ASN A 98 5.80 -0.80 6.80
CA ASN A 98 6.41 -2.08 7.09
C ASN A 98 5.42 -2.99 7.81
N VAL A 99 5.11 -4.12 7.19
CA VAL A 99 4.22 -5.14 7.74
C VAL A 99 5.07 -6.18 8.45
N THR A 100 4.86 -6.32 9.74
CA THR A 100 5.51 -7.36 10.56
C THR A 100 4.53 -8.50 10.77
N ASP A 101 4.88 -9.68 10.34
CA ASP A 101 4.10 -10.89 10.57
C ASP A 101 4.71 -11.79 11.67
N GLN A 102 4.07 -12.91 11.93
CA GLN A 102 4.50 -13.87 12.96
C GLN A 102 4.71 -15.29 12.40
N LYS A 103 4.92 -15.42 11.09
CA LYS A 103 5.13 -16.72 10.43
C LYS A 103 6.31 -17.50 11.00
N ILE A 104 7.39 -16.78 11.29
CA ILE A 104 8.61 -17.34 11.88
C ILE A 104 8.57 -17.08 13.37
N PRO A 105 8.40 -18.10 14.22
CA PRO A 105 8.44 -17.92 15.66
C PRO A 105 9.79 -17.37 16.13
N THR A 106 9.76 -16.38 17.01
CA THR A 106 10.97 -15.77 17.59
C THR A 106 11.15 -16.11 19.07
N GLN A 107 10.10 -16.63 19.69
CA GLN A 107 10.06 -17.04 21.09
C GLN A 107 9.33 -18.37 21.21
N MET A 108 9.71 -19.15 22.22
CA MET A 108 8.96 -20.35 22.57
C MET A 108 7.61 -19.98 23.17
N PRO A 109 6.52 -20.68 22.81
CA PRO A 109 5.23 -20.46 23.45
C PRO A 109 5.33 -20.82 24.95
N GLU A 110 4.72 -19.98 25.83
CA GLU A 110 4.85 -20.11 27.28
C GLU A 110 4.39 -21.49 27.80
N ASP A 111 3.24 -21.94 27.32
CA ASP A 111 2.64 -23.23 27.74
C ASP A 111 2.82 -24.34 26.69
N GLY A 112 3.76 -24.18 25.79
CA GLY A 112 4.03 -25.13 24.72
C GLY A 112 3.07 -25.06 23.53
N LEU A 113 1.97 -24.34 23.65
CA LEU A 113 0.98 -24.13 22.59
C LEU A 113 0.30 -22.76 22.78
N GLU A 114 0.26 -21.98 21.73
CA GLU A 114 -0.50 -20.73 21.68
C GLU A 114 -1.11 -20.54 20.30
N GLY A 115 -2.20 -19.81 20.24
CA GLY A 115 -2.84 -19.56 18.96
C GLY A 115 -4.03 -18.64 19.03
N SER A 116 -4.66 -18.44 17.88
CA SER A 116 -5.86 -17.65 17.76
C SER A 116 -6.76 -18.16 16.64
N VAL A 117 -8.05 -17.89 16.79
CA VAL A 117 -9.07 -18.16 15.78
C VAL A 117 -9.99 -16.96 15.70
N GLY A 118 -10.28 -16.48 14.51
CA GLY A 118 -11.18 -15.36 14.27
C GLY A 118 -12.14 -15.63 13.14
N VAL A 119 -13.36 -15.14 13.28
CA VAL A 119 -14.38 -15.13 12.23
C VAL A 119 -15.08 -13.80 12.23
N ARG A 120 -15.44 -13.30 11.04
CA ARG A 120 -16.26 -12.10 10.92
C ARG A 120 -17.14 -12.13 9.69
N TYR A 121 -18.20 -11.36 9.75
CA TYR A 121 -19.16 -11.11 8.69
C TYR A 121 -19.34 -9.62 8.48
N ASN A 122 -19.41 -9.15 7.23
CA ASN A 122 -19.74 -7.79 6.87
C ASN A 122 -20.89 -7.77 5.86
N SER A 123 -21.93 -6.98 6.16
CA SER A 123 -23.14 -6.91 5.33
C SER A 123 -22.98 -6.11 4.04
N GLY A 124 -21.95 -5.27 3.90
CA GLY A 124 -21.74 -4.42 2.73
C GLY A 124 -21.48 -5.18 1.45
N SER A 125 -20.78 -6.30 1.56
CA SER A 125 -20.44 -7.19 0.45
C SER A 125 -20.75 -8.66 0.75
N ASP A 126 -21.57 -8.93 1.77
CA ASP A 126 -21.79 -10.29 2.26
C ASP A 126 -20.44 -11.00 2.54
N GLU A 127 -19.51 -10.26 3.09
CA GLU A 127 -18.14 -10.74 3.32
C GLU A 127 -18.08 -11.71 4.49
N LYS A 128 -17.45 -12.84 4.25
CA LYS A 128 -17.11 -13.84 5.26
C LYS A 128 -15.59 -13.97 5.31
N LEU A 129 -15.04 -13.80 6.50
CA LEU A 129 -13.60 -13.92 6.76
C LEU A 129 -13.37 -14.84 7.94
N ALA A 130 -12.44 -15.76 7.79
CA ALA A 130 -11.96 -16.62 8.86
C ALA A 130 -10.42 -16.61 8.87
N ASN A 131 -9.83 -16.60 10.04
CA ASN A 131 -8.39 -16.74 10.23
C ASN A 131 -8.08 -17.60 11.44
N ALA A 132 -6.98 -18.30 11.39
CA ALA A 132 -6.48 -19.12 12.48
C ALA A 132 -4.96 -19.20 12.44
N GLY A 133 -4.35 -19.37 13.59
CA GLY A 133 -2.93 -19.60 13.69
C GLY A 133 -2.58 -20.31 15.00
N VAL A 134 -1.61 -21.22 14.94
CA VAL A 134 -1.12 -22.00 16.06
C VAL A 134 0.40 -22.04 16.04
N THR A 135 1.01 -21.77 17.19
CA THR A 135 2.43 -21.99 17.44
C THR A 135 2.60 -23.08 18.48
N ALA A 136 3.34 -24.12 18.13
CA ALA A 136 3.65 -25.24 19.01
C ALA A 136 5.14 -25.29 19.31
N GLY A 137 5.49 -25.45 20.59
CA GLY A 137 6.85 -25.75 21.01
C GLY A 137 7.16 -27.24 20.86
N ILE A 138 8.31 -27.57 20.30
CA ILE A 138 8.82 -28.92 20.16
C ILE A 138 10.14 -29.03 20.95
N GLY A 139 10.11 -29.68 22.10
CA GLY A 139 11.22 -29.64 23.01
C GLY A 139 11.44 -28.24 23.60
N GLU A 140 12.69 -27.90 23.90
CA GLU A 140 13.05 -26.64 24.56
C GLU A 140 13.45 -25.53 23.56
N ASN A 141 13.79 -25.88 22.31
CA ASN A 141 14.46 -24.97 21.38
C ASN A 141 13.77 -24.83 20.02
N PHE A 142 12.76 -25.63 19.71
CA PHE A 142 12.09 -25.56 18.41
C PHE A 142 10.64 -25.11 18.55
N ALA A 143 10.23 -24.27 17.64
CA ALA A 143 8.84 -23.84 17.53
C ALA A 143 8.37 -23.96 16.07
N LEU A 144 7.15 -24.42 15.91
CA LEU A 144 6.47 -24.55 14.61
C LEU A 144 5.20 -23.71 14.61
N ARG A 145 4.98 -22.94 13.55
CA ARG A 145 3.75 -22.17 13.36
C ARG A 145 3.06 -22.52 12.06
N ILE A 146 1.76 -22.69 12.14
CA ILE A 146 0.86 -22.80 10.98
C ILE A 146 -0.23 -21.76 11.16
N GLU A 147 -0.49 -20.98 10.11
CA GLU A 147 -1.55 -19.97 10.11
C GLU A 147 -2.20 -19.86 8.74
N GLY A 148 -3.38 -19.32 8.72
CA GLY A 148 -4.08 -19.07 7.47
C GLY A 148 -5.28 -18.15 7.62
N SER A 149 -5.72 -17.65 6.48
CA SER A 149 -6.94 -16.85 6.35
C SER A 149 -7.69 -17.21 5.08
N LYS A 150 -9.01 -17.05 5.13
CA LYS A 150 -9.87 -17.20 3.96
C LYS A 150 -10.94 -16.13 3.96
N ARG A 151 -11.10 -15.47 2.83
CA ARG A 151 -12.06 -14.39 2.60
C ARG A 151 -12.91 -14.68 1.39
N LYS A 152 -14.20 -14.38 1.50
CA LYS A 152 -15.11 -14.35 0.36
C LYS A 152 -16.04 -13.14 0.51
N ALA A 153 -16.02 -12.25 -0.47
CA ALA A 153 -16.88 -11.09 -0.57
C ALA A 153 -17.55 -11.04 -1.95
N ASN A 154 -18.83 -10.74 -1.97
CA ASN A 154 -19.58 -10.47 -3.19
C ASN A 154 -19.39 -9.00 -3.62
N ASP A 155 -20.00 -8.60 -4.72
CA ASP A 155 -20.07 -7.20 -5.10
C ASP A 155 -20.70 -6.37 -3.98
N TYR A 156 -20.10 -5.23 -3.63
CA TYR A 156 -20.58 -4.42 -2.54
C TYR A 156 -21.78 -3.56 -2.93
N ILE A 157 -22.56 -3.19 -1.89
CA ILE A 157 -23.73 -2.33 -2.01
C ILE A 157 -23.31 -0.90 -1.64
N ALA A 158 -23.50 0.04 -2.58
CA ALA A 158 -23.32 1.47 -2.38
C ALA A 158 -24.64 2.14 -2.02
N PRO A 159 -24.64 3.39 -1.53
CA PRO A 159 -25.83 4.22 -1.56
C PRO A 159 -26.37 4.34 -3.00
N ASP A 160 -27.66 4.67 -3.15
CA ASP A 160 -28.24 4.84 -4.47
C ASP A 160 -27.39 5.80 -5.32
N TYR A 161 -27.01 5.38 -6.52
CA TYR A 161 -26.26 6.21 -7.47
C TYR A 161 -26.76 5.98 -8.89
N PHE A 162 -26.43 6.91 -9.80
CA PHE A 162 -26.80 6.80 -11.20
C PHE A 162 -25.62 6.29 -12.01
N HIS A 163 -25.87 5.24 -12.78
CA HIS A 163 -24.91 4.68 -13.72
C HIS A 163 -25.42 4.91 -15.13
N GLU A 164 -24.54 5.29 -16.05
CA GLU A 164 -24.87 5.47 -17.47
C GLU A 164 -24.75 4.13 -18.17
N HIS A 165 -25.87 3.67 -18.70
CA HIS A 165 -25.95 2.43 -19.46
C HIS A 165 -26.72 2.72 -20.75
N ASP A 166 -26.12 2.47 -21.91
CA ASP A 166 -26.70 2.71 -23.25
C ASP A 166 -27.32 4.09 -23.41
N ASP A 167 -26.63 5.17 -22.98
CA ASP A 167 -27.10 6.56 -22.99
C ASP A 167 -28.32 6.84 -22.08
N GLU A 168 -28.70 5.90 -21.23
CA GLU A 168 -29.73 6.10 -20.20
C GLU A 168 -29.10 6.04 -18.78
N LEU A 169 -29.58 6.92 -17.88
CA LEU A 169 -29.17 6.95 -16.50
C LEU A 169 -30.04 5.98 -15.67
N GLU A 170 -29.46 4.88 -15.24
CA GLU A 170 -30.11 3.93 -14.37
C GLU A 170 -29.69 4.13 -12.92
N LYS A 171 -30.62 3.88 -12.01
CA LYS A 171 -30.38 3.97 -10.56
C LYS A 171 -29.96 2.61 -10.04
N GLU A 172 -28.75 2.54 -9.48
CA GLU A 172 -28.19 1.31 -8.94
C GLU A 172 -27.85 1.42 -7.46
N ARG A 173 -27.66 0.30 -6.80
CA ARG A 173 -27.11 0.17 -5.44
C ARG A 173 -25.95 -0.79 -5.38
N ARG A 174 -25.97 -1.87 -6.14
CA ARG A 174 -24.88 -2.84 -6.19
C ARG A 174 -23.87 -2.41 -7.24
N VAL A 175 -22.62 -2.29 -6.84
CA VAL A 175 -21.51 -1.96 -7.73
C VAL A 175 -20.97 -3.25 -8.32
N GLY A 176 -21.19 -3.43 -9.62
CA GLY A 176 -20.78 -4.63 -10.34
C GLY A 176 -19.27 -4.85 -10.36
N ASN A 177 -18.87 -6.11 -10.37
CA ASN A 177 -17.47 -6.54 -10.50
C ASN A 177 -16.55 -6.03 -9.38
N THR A 178 -17.08 -5.93 -8.16
CA THR A 178 -16.32 -5.56 -6.95
C THR A 178 -16.12 -6.72 -5.99
N PHE A 179 -16.38 -7.93 -6.42
CA PHE A 179 -16.16 -9.13 -5.60
C PHE A 179 -14.68 -9.34 -5.29
N ALA A 180 -14.40 -10.04 -4.21
CA ALA A 180 -13.04 -10.48 -3.88
C ALA A 180 -13.08 -11.78 -3.08
N GLU A 181 -12.23 -12.70 -3.45
CA GLU A 181 -11.96 -13.94 -2.73
C GLU A 181 -10.46 -14.07 -2.51
N GLY A 182 -10.05 -14.64 -1.39
CA GLY A 182 -8.64 -14.84 -1.14
C GLY A 182 -8.41 -15.87 -0.05
N GLN A 183 -7.25 -16.50 -0.13
CA GLN A 183 -6.77 -17.39 0.93
C GLN A 183 -5.26 -17.31 1.02
N THR A 184 -4.77 -17.41 2.24
CA THR A 184 -3.35 -17.45 2.55
C THR A 184 -3.08 -18.59 3.52
N VAL A 185 -2.02 -19.35 3.28
CA VAL A 185 -1.51 -20.37 4.21
C VAL A 185 -0.03 -20.13 4.41
N ASN A 186 0.40 -20.01 5.67
CA ASN A 186 1.79 -19.84 6.05
C ASN A 186 2.22 -20.99 6.97
N ILE A 187 3.41 -21.50 6.75
CA ILE A 187 4.07 -22.47 7.61
C ILE A 187 5.45 -21.94 7.93
N GLY A 188 5.79 -21.89 9.22
CA GLY A 188 7.09 -21.43 9.67
C GLY A 188 7.61 -22.25 10.83
N GLY A 189 8.93 -22.29 10.97
CA GLY A 189 9.58 -22.99 12.06
C GLY A 189 10.90 -22.33 12.42
N SER A 190 11.28 -22.44 13.68
CA SER A 190 12.49 -21.79 14.20
C SER A 190 13.23 -22.69 15.16
N TRP A 191 14.56 -22.59 15.13
CA TRP A 191 15.43 -22.98 16.21
C TRP A 191 15.70 -21.73 17.07
N ILE A 192 15.28 -21.79 18.32
CA ILE A 192 15.35 -20.69 19.28
C ILE A 192 16.33 -21.08 20.38
N HIS A 193 17.28 -20.21 20.65
CA HIS A 193 18.32 -20.41 21.66
C HIS A 193 18.53 -19.13 22.47
N ASP A 194 19.39 -19.18 23.47
CA ASP A 194 19.59 -18.09 24.42
C ASP A 194 20.01 -16.76 23.78
N ARG A 195 20.67 -16.81 22.62
CA ARG A 195 21.23 -15.65 21.95
C ARG A 195 20.41 -15.19 20.73
N GLY A 196 19.34 -15.87 20.40
CA GLY A 196 18.50 -15.49 19.26
C GLY A 196 17.79 -16.66 18.62
N PHE A 197 17.54 -16.58 17.32
CA PHE A 197 16.84 -17.62 16.56
C PHE A 197 17.33 -17.68 15.11
N VAL A 198 17.07 -18.83 14.50
CA VAL A 198 17.12 -19.05 13.04
C VAL A 198 15.80 -19.68 12.64
N GLY A 199 15.10 -19.06 11.69
CA GLY A 199 13.79 -19.54 11.24
C GLY A 199 13.64 -19.55 9.74
N LEU A 200 12.70 -20.40 9.31
CA LEU A 200 12.29 -20.57 7.91
C LEU A 200 10.78 -20.43 7.82
N SER A 201 10.29 -19.93 6.70
CA SER A 201 8.86 -19.93 6.40
C SER A 201 8.57 -20.14 4.93
N TYR A 202 7.36 -20.66 4.68
CA TYR A 202 6.73 -20.77 3.38
C TYR A 202 5.35 -20.14 3.43
N SER A 203 5.02 -19.33 2.43
CA SER A 203 3.72 -18.69 2.28
C SER A 203 3.13 -19.02 0.92
N ASN A 204 1.85 -19.34 0.90
CA ASN A 204 1.07 -19.52 -0.33
C ASN A 204 -0.16 -18.63 -0.25
N ARG A 205 -0.30 -17.72 -1.21
CA ARG A 205 -1.41 -16.79 -1.33
C ARG A 205 -2.11 -16.96 -2.67
N GLN A 206 -3.43 -17.00 -2.64
CA GLN A 206 -4.28 -17.05 -3.83
C GLN A 206 -5.40 -16.04 -3.68
N ASP A 207 -5.59 -15.18 -4.69
CA ASP A 207 -6.64 -14.17 -4.71
C ASP A 207 -7.36 -14.21 -6.05
N GLN A 208 -8.67 -13.95 -6.01
CA GLN A 208 -9.51 -13.70 -7.17
C GLN A 208 -10.37 -12.48 -6.88
N TYR A 209 -10.31 -11.49 -7.75
CA TYR A 209 -11.09 -10.27 -7.55
C TYR A 209 -11.46 -9.60 -8.87
N GLY A 210 -12.60 -8.89 -8.86
CA GLY A 210 -13.10 -8.15 -9.99
C GLY A 210 -12.36 -6.82 -10.18
N LEU A 211 -12.34 -6.35 -11.42
CA LEU A 211 -11.77 -5.08 -11.83
C LEU A 211 -12.89 -4.15 -12.29
N PRO A 212 -13.55 -3.40 -11.37
CA PRO A 212 -14.60 -2.47 -11.74
C PRO A 212 -14.04 -1.32 -12.56
N GLY A 213 -14.83 -0.78 -13.49
CA GLY A 213 -14.42 0.34 -14.33
C GLY A 213 -13.39 0.03 -15.41
N HIS A 214 -13.01 -1.21 -15.58
CA HIS A 214 -12.13 -1.67 -16.65
C HIS A 214 -12.91 -1.66 -17.98
N SER A 215 -12.41 -0.96 -18.99
CA SER A 215 -13.03 -0.84 -20.29
C SER A 215 -12.07 -1.24 -21.40
N HIS A 216 -12.55 -1.99 -22.38
CA HIS A 216 -11.78 -2.36 -23.58
C HIS A 216 -12.09 -1.46 -24.78
N GLU A 217 -12.82 -0.34 -24.58
CA GLU A 217 -13.20 0.61 -25.63
C GLU A 217 -12.02 1.10 -26.47
N TYR A 218 -10.85 1.23 -25.84
CA TYR A 218 -9.63 1.73 -26.49
C TYR A 218 -8.64 0.63 -26.87
N HIS A 219 -9.09 -0.63 -26.89
CA HIS A 219 -8.25 -1.74 -27.30
C HIS A 219 -7.68 -1.48 -28.71
N GLY A 220 -6.37 -1.69 -28.87
CA GLY A 220 -5.68 -1.46 -30.13
C GLY A 220 -5.18 -0.03 -30.36
N CYS A 221 -5.53 0.93 -29.51
CA CYS A 221 -4.95 2.27 -29.58
C CYS A 221 -3.46 2.22 -29.25
N VAL A 222 -2.63 2.87 -30.06
CA VAL A 222 -1.18 3.01 -29.85
C VAL A 222 -0.82 4.49 -29.88
N LEU A 223 -0.03 4.94 -28.92
CA LEU A 223 0.43 6.32 -28.84
C LEU A 223 1.74 6.50 -29.62
N HIS A 224 1.72 7.44 -30.56
CA HIS A 224 2.91 7.92 -31.27
C HIS A 224 3.12 9.41 -31.01
N GLY A 225 4.11 9.74 -30.19
CA GLY A 225 4.40 11.14 -29.84
C GLY A 225 3.22 11.79 -29.11
N ASP A 226 2.45 12.60 -29.81
CA ASP A 226 1.34 13.39 -29.29
C ASP A 226 -0.04 12.99 -29.87
N HIS A 227 -0.14 11.85 -30.54
CA HIS A 227 -1.38 11.39 -31.15
C HIS A 227 -1.53 9.87 -31.11
N PHE A 228 -2.81 9.41 -31.18
CA PHE A 228 -3.16 8.00 -31.20
C PHE A 228 -3.39 7.46 -32.61
N HIS A 229 -2.97 6.20 -32.81
CA HIS A 229 -3.21 5.42 -34.02
C HIS A 229 -3.92 4.11 -33.67
N GLY A 230 -4.56 3.49 -34.67
CA GLY A 230 -5.12 2.15 -34.56
C GLY A 230 -6.29 2.03 -33.58
N CYS A 231 -6.84 3.16 -33.13
CA CYS A 231 -8.02 3.11 -32.28
C CYS A 231 -9.22 2.58 -33.07
N PRO A 232 -10.06 1.71 -32.47
CA PRO A 232 -11.28 1.23 -33.12
C PRO A 232 -12.20 2.40 -33.40
N THR A 233 -12.81 2.40 -34.61
CA THR A 233 -13.91 3.30 -34.93
C THR A 233 -15.17 2.73 -34.31
N PRO A 234 -15.95 3.52 -33.54
CA PRO A 234 -17.22 3.05 -33.03
C PRO A 234 -18.11 2.63 -34.23
N ASP A 235 -18.53 1.38 -34.22
CA ASP A 235 -19.53 0.90 -35.18
C ASP A 235 -20.92 1.18 -34.58
N PRO A 236 -21.68 2.15 -35.14
CA PRO A 236 -23.00 2.48 -34.60
C PRO A 236 -24.04 1.36 -34.81
N ASP A 237 -23.72 0.37 -35.63
CA ASP A 237 -24.58 -0.79 -35.89
C ASP A 237 -24.10 -2.07 -35.16
N ALA A 238 -23.02 -1.98 -34.37
CA ALA A 238 -22.58 -3.12 -33.55
C ALA A 238 -23.66 -3.47 -32.52
N PRO A 239 -24.05 -4.74 -32.40
CA PRO A 239 -24.96 -5.14 -31.34
C PRO A 239 -24.38 -4.71 -29.99
N ALA A 240 -25.21 -4.13 -29.12
CA ALA A 240 -24.83 -3.84 -27.77
C ALA A 240 -24.18 -5.10 -27.17
N HIS A 241 -22.93 -4.96 -26.69
CA HIS A 241 -22.26 -6.06 -26.05
C HIS A 241 -23.14 -6.50 -24.87
N GLU A 242 -23.60 -7.74 -24.89
CA GLU A 242 -24.22 -8.33 -23.71
C GLU A 242 -23.25 -8.14 -22.54
N GLU A 243 -23.74 -7.71 -21.39
CA GLU A 243 -22.95 -7.60 -20.17
C GLU A 243 -22.38 -8.98 -19.81
N HIS A 244 -21.24 -9.26 -20.37
CA HIS A 244 -20.40 -10.33 -19.87
C HIS A 244 -19.78 -9.84 -18.57
N GLY A 245 -19.72 -10.69 -17.56
CA GLY A 245 -19.06 -10.37 -16.29
C GLY A 245 -17.70 -9.72 -16.58
N GLY A 246 -17.45 -8.54 -15.98
CA GLY A 246 -16.27 -7.74 -16.27
C GLY A 246 -14.96 -8.49 -16.00
N PRO A 247 -13.81 -7.90 -16.37
CA PRO A 247 -12.51 -8.54 -16.18
C PRO A 247 -12.20 -8.77 -14.70
N TRP A 248 -11.45 -9.80 -14.43
CA TRP A 248 -11.06 -10.19 -13.09
C TRP A 248 -9.64 -10.74 -13.06
N VAL A 249 -9.04 -10.74 -11.88
CA VAL A 249 -7.67 -11.20 -11.63
C VAL A 249 -7.69 -12.52 -10.90
N ASP A 250 -6.84 -13.45 -11.34
CA ASP A 250 -6.49 -14.68 -10.64
C ASP A 250 -5.00 -14.63 -10.30
N LEU A 251 -4.70 -14.52 -9.00
CA LEU A 251 -3.37 -14.28 -8.47
C LEU A 251 -2.90 -15.44 -7.62
N LYS A 252 -1.64 -15.83 -7.80
CA LYS A 252 -0.94 -16.79 -6.97
C LYS A 252 0.45 -16.27 -6.63
N SER A 253 0.81 -16.31 -5.34
CA SER A 253 2.14 -15.93 -4.87
C SER A 253 2.66 -16.96 -3.87
N GLU A 254 3.89 -17.38 -4.08
CA GLU A 254 4.64 -18.25 -3.15
C GLU A 254 5.88 -17.51 -2.68
N ARG A 255 6.13 -17.57 -1.36
CA ARG A 255 7.26 -16.89 -0.75
C ARG A 255 7.98 -17.79 0.24
N TYR A 256 9.30 -17.85 0.10
CA TYR A 256 10.20 -18.56 1.00
C TYR A 256 11.06 -17.55 1.73
N GLU A 257 11.16 -17.65 3.04
CA GLU A 257 11.93 -16.72 3.85
C GLU A 257 12.84 -17.47 4.83
N VAL A 258 14.02 -16.88 5.03
CA VAL A 258 14.95 -17.23 6.11
C VAL A 258 15.20 -15.99 6.93
N ARG A 259 15.09 -16.10 8.24
CA ARG A 259 15.33 -14.98 9.13
C ARG A 259 16.13 -15.42 10.34
N THR A 260 17.11 -14.61 10.75
CA THR A 260 17.90 -14.85 11.95
C THR A 260 18.18 -13.58 12.71
N GLU A 261 18.23 -13.70 14.01
CA GLU A 261 18.78 -12.70 14.91
C GLU A 261 19.79 -13.38 15.84
N LEU A 262 20.90 -12.71 16.10
CA LEU A 262 21.95 -13.19 16.99
C LEU A 262 22.46 -12.04 17.87
N GLU A 263 22.33 -12.18 19.18
CA GLU A 263 22.85 -11.22 20.14
C GLU A 263 24.35 -11.45 20.37
N GLN A 264 25.12 -10.34 20.42
CA GLN A 264 26.55 -10.33 20.68
C GLN A 264 27.33 -11.34 19.81
N PRO A 265 27.20 -11.29 18.47
CA PRO A 265 27.86 -12.27 17.60
C PRO A 265 29.39 -12.19 17.66
N PHE A 266 29.93 -10.98 17.81
CA PHE A 266 31.36 -10.69 17.93
C PHE A 266 31.58 -9.31 18.56
N ALA A 267 32.83 -8.98 18.88
CA ALA A 267 33.17 -7.73 19.55
C ALA A 267 32.76 -6.51 18.73
N GLY A 268 32.14 -5.53 19.38
CA GLY A 268 31.68 -4.29 18.76
C GLY A 268 30.26 -4.33 18.19
N VAL A 269 29.65 -5.50 18.12
CA VAL A 269 28.27 -5.69 17.64
C VAL A 269 27.39 -6.23 18.73
N GLU A 270 26.30 -5.52 19.02
CA GLU A 270 25.30 -5.89 20.02
C GLU A 270 24.31 -6.91 19.46
N LYS A 271 23.87 -6.73 18.21
CA LYS A 271 22.92 -7.62 17.53
C LYS A 271 23.20 -7.68 16.04
N LEU A 272 23.07 -8.89 15.49
CA LEU A 272 23.04 -9.13 14.06
C LEU A 272 21.64 -9.57 13.67
N ARG A 273 21.06 -8.98 12.58
CA ARG A 273 19.83 -9.40 11.94
C ARG A 273 20.11 -9.71 10.48
N ALA A 274 19.62 -10.83 10.01
CA ALA A 274 19.71 -11.20 8.61
C ALA A 274 18.39 -11.77 8.13
N HIS A 275 18.06 -11.47 6.88
CA HIS A 275 16.83 -11.89 6.23
C HIS A 275 17.10 -12.16 4.76
N ALA A 276 16.53 -13.24 4.23
CA ALA A 276 16.55 -13.55 2.82
C ALA A 276 15.19 -14.07 2.38
N SER A 277 14.75 -13.73 1.18
CA SER A 277 13.50 -14.18 0.63
C SER A 277 13.57 -14.47 -0.86
N ILE A 278 12.74 -15.42 -1.30
CA ILE A 278 12.50 -15.73 -2.70
C ILE A 278 10.99 -15.69 -2.90
N THR A 279 10.53 -14.93 -3.89
CA THR A 279 9.11 -14.80 -4.22
C THR A 279 8.85 -15.20 -5.65
N ASP A 280 7.89 -16.09 -5.86
CA ASP A 280 7.30 -16.42 -7.14
C ASP A 280 5.88 -15.87 -7.19
N TYR A 281 5.65 -14.90 -8.05
CA TYR A 281 4.36 -14.22 -8.22
C TYR A 281 3.86 -14.40 -9.65
N GLU A 282 2.58 -14.70 -9.79
CA GLU A 282 1.90 -14.75 -11.07
C GLU A 282 0.47 -14.28 -10.91
N HIS A 283 0.00 -13.42 -11.80
CA HIS A 283 -1.42 -13.21 -11.95
C HIS A 283 -1.84 -13.19 -13.42
N ASN A 284 -3.04 -13.69 -13.65
CA ASN A 284 -3.74 -13.57 -14.92
C ASN A 284 -4.85 -12.55 -14.79
N GLU A 285 -5.03 -11.74 -15.81
CA GLU A 285 -6.25 -10.99 -16.04
C GLU A 285 -7.10 -11.77 -17.02
N LEU A 286 -8.36 -12.00 -16.67
CA LEU A 286 -9.30 -12.81 -17.45
C LEU A 286 -10.55 -12.01 -17.79
N GLU A 287 -11.11 -12.28 -18.95
CA GLU A 287 -12.52 -12.01 -19.28
C GLU A 287 -13.25 -13.35 -19.38
N GLU A 288 -14.31 -13.53 -18.58
CA GLU A 288 -14.96 -14.83 -18.37
C GLU A 288 -13.95 -15.91 -17.97
N SER A 289 -13.59 -16.80 -18.89
CA SER A 289 -12.58 -17.85 -18.67
C SER A 289 -11.34 -17.72 -19.54
N GLU A 290 -11.27 -16.66 -20.35
CA GLU A 290 -10.16 -16.42 -21.27
C GLU A 290 -9.10 -15.52 -20.62
N VAL A 291 -7.84 -15.95 -20.67
CA VAL A 291 -6.72 -15.17 -20.17
C VAL A 291 -6.35 -14.09 -21.19
N ILE A 292 -6.48 -12.83 -20.80
CA ILE A 292 -6.16 -11.67 -21.63
C ILE A 292 -4.69 -11.29 -21.46
N SER A 293 -4.19 -11.28 -20.23
CA SER A 293 -2.81 -10.93 -19.92
C SER A 293 -2.27 -11.74 -18.75
N ASN A 294 -0.97 -11.93 -18.74
CA ASN A 294 -0.24 -12.67 -17.73
C ASN A 294 0.92 -11.85 -17.22
N PHE A 295 1.04 -11.74 -15.92
CA PHE A 295 2.11 -11.02 -15.22
C PHE A 295 2.86 -11.98 -14.32
N LYS A 296 4.17 -12.10 -14.53
CA LYS A 296 5.05 -12.90 -13.67
C LYS A 296 6.13 -12.03 -13.06
N SER A 297 6.39 -12.25 -11.79
CA SER A 297 7.48 -11.61 -11.07
C SER A 297 8.22 -12.65 -10.25
N LYS A 298 9.53 -12.69 -10.39
CA LYS A 298 10.41 -13.46 -9.53
C LYS A 298 11.37 -12.52 -8.81
N GLY A 299 11.32 -12.56 -7.48
CA GLY A 299 12.11 -11.68 -6.64
C GLY A 299 13.04 -12.44 -5.71
N TYR A 300 14.24 -11.88 -5.52
CA TYR A 300 15.22 -12.29 -4.52
C TYR A 300 15.55 -11.07 -3.69
N ASP A 301 15.58 -11.22 -2.39
CA ASP A 301 15.92 -10.14 -1.46
C ASP A 301 16.82 -10.70 -0.36
N GLY A 302 17.87 -9.97 -0.02
CA GLY A 302 18.77 -10.30 1.07
C GLY A 302 19.12 -9.04 1.84
N ARG A 303 19.09 -9.12 3.17
CA ARG A 303 19.34 -8.00 4.08
C ARG A 303 20.18 -8.43 5.25
N LEU A 304 21.16 -7.61 5.61
CA LEU A 304 22.00 -7.79 6.78
C LEU A 304 22.09 -6.47 7.54
N GLU A 305 21.80 -6.51 8.83
CA GLU A 305 21.93 -5.39 9.74
C GLU A 305 22.83 -5.73 10.94
N LEU A 306 23.69 -4.79 11.29
CA LEU A 306 24.54 -4.85 12.49
C LEU A 306 24.18 -3.67 13.40
N VAL A 307 23.65 -3.97 14.57
CA VAL A 307 23.46 -2.99 15.65
C VAL A 307 24.77 -2.94 16.44
N HIS A 308 25.48 -1.83 16.38
CA HIS A 308 26.77 -1.69 17.06
C HIS A 308 26.60 -1.34 18.53
N VAL A 309 27.62 -1.66 19.33
CA VAL A 309 27.69 -1.19 20.72
C VAL A 309 27.83 0.35 20.74
N PRO A 310 27.37 1.04 21.80
CA PRO A 310 27.49 2.48 21.86
C PRO A 310 28.95 2.95 21.67
N VAL A 311 29.13 3.95 20.80
CA VAL A 311 30.42 4.59 20.54
C VAL A 311 30.30 6.08 20.83
N ALA A 312 30.97 6.58 21.84
CA ALA A 312 30.88 7.96 22.33
C ALA A 312 29.42 8.42 22.58
N GLY A 313 28.56 7.51 23.04
CA GLY A 313 27.14 7.76 23.28
C GLY A 313 26.24 7.63 22.04
N TRP A 314 26.80 7.40 20.86
CA TRP A 314 26.05 7.11 19.65
C TRP A 314 25.65 5.64 19.59
N GLU A 315 24.35 5.41 19.40
CA GLU A 315 23.76 4.10 19.19
C GLU A 315 23.19 4.04 17.76
N GLY A 316 23.26 2.90 17.12
CA GLY A 316 22.73 2.81 15.78
C GLY A 316 22.94 1.47 15.10
N VAL A 317 22.57 1.46 13.83
CA VAL A 317 22.59 0.29 12.97
C VAL A 317 23.23 0.64 11.62
N ILE A 318 23.99 -0.31 11.10
CA ILE A 318 24.60 -0.27 9.78
C ILE A 318 24.12 -1.51 9.02
N GLY A 319 23.76 -1.36 7.77
CA GLY A 319 23.27 -2.49 7.01
C GLY A 319 23.49 -2.41 5.52
N THR A 320 23.15 -3.50 4.88
CA THR A 320 23.19 -3.68 3.44
C THR A 320 21.98 -4.48 2.97
N GLN A 321 21.56 -4.22 1.73
CA GLN A 321 20.48 -4.95 1.09
C GLN A 321 20.82 -5.19 -0.37
N ILE A 322 20.50 -6.38 -0.86
CA ILE A 322 20.64 -6.80 -2.24
C ILE A 322 19.30 -7.34 -2.69
N SER A 323 18.80 -6.89 -3.84
CA SER A 323 17.58 -7.43 -4.41
C SER A 323 17.65 -7.58 -5.92
N GLN A 324 16.87 -8.51 -6.44
CA GLN A 324 16.68 -8.71 -7.87
C GLN A 324 15.21 -9.00 -8.13
N GLN A 325 14.64 -8.36 -9.13
CA GLN A 325 13.29 -8.65 -9.58
C GLN A 325 13.27 -8.80 -11.10
N LYS A 326 12.72 -9.94 -11.55
CA LYS A 326 12.43 -10.20 -12.96
C LYS A 326 10.95 -10.08 -13.19
N ILE A 327 10.54 -9.26 -14.14
CA ILE A 327 9.14 -9.07 -14.52
C ILE A 327 8.98 -9.53 -15.97
N ASN A 328 8.13 -10.52 -16.19
CA ASN A 328 7.81 -11.06 -17.50
C ASN A 328 6.32 -10.89 -17.77
N LEU A 329 5.98 -10.26 -18.87
CA LEU A 329 4.63 -9.93 -19.25
C LEU A 329 4.27 -10.63 -20.56
N ALA A 330 3.04 -11.14 -20.63
CA ALA A 330 2.48 -11.73 -21.85
C ALA A 330 1.04 -11.27 -22.03
N ALA A 331 0.63 -11.06 -23.27
CA ALA A 331 -0.76 -10.81 -23.64
C ALA A 331 -1.21 -11.87 -24.64
N SER A 332 -2.51 -12.21 -24.64
CA SER A 332 -3.08 -13.04 -25.68
C SER A 332 -3.11 -12.26 -27.00
N GLU A 333 -2.59 -12.87 -28.05
CA GLU A 333 -2.82 -12.39 -29.41
C GLU A 333 -4.27 -12.74 -29.75
N HIS A 334 -5.15 -11.75 -29.83
CA HIS A 334 -6.42 -11.95 -30.49
C HIS A 334 -6.14 -12.11 -31.98
N ASP A 335 -6.20 -13.33 -32.47
CA ASP A 335 -6.26 -13.60 -33.89
C ASP A 335 -7.55 -13.00 -34.43
N HIS A 336 -7.49 -11.76 -34.91
CA HIS A 336 -8.49 -11.31 -35.84
C HIS A 336 -8.26 -12.08 -37.14
N HIS A 337 -9.12 -13.05 -37.41
CA HIS A 337 -9.26 -13.60 -38.75
C HIS A 337 -9.71 -12.43 -39.67
N GLU A 338 -8.75 -11.75 -40.22
CA GLU A 338 -9.00 -10.93 -41.41
C GLU A 338 -9.20 -11.90 -42.57
N ASP A 339 -10.45 -12.07 -43.00
CA ASP A 339 -10.76 -12.55 -44.33
C ASP A 339 -10.18 -11.55 -45.35
N GLY A 340 -9.25 -12.03 -46.14
CA GLY A 340 -8.30 -11.34 -46.96
C GLY A 340 -8.79 -10.15 -47.78
N ASP A 341 -7.89 -9.23 -47.90
CA ASP A 341 -7.54 -8.60 -49.20
C ASP A 341 -6.05 -8.24 -49.19
N GLU A 342 -5.31 -8.87 -50.08
CA GLU A 342 -3.92 -8.57 -50.38
C GLU A 342 -3.86 -7.19 -51.04
N ASP A 343 -3.10 -6.29 -50.48
CA ASP A 343 -2.24 -5.25 -51.09
C ASP A 343 -2.13 -4.05 -50.17
N ASP A 344 -1.08 -4.00 -49.35
CA ASP A 344 -0.23 -2.83 -49.16
C ASP A 344 0.86 -3.17 -48.11
N GLU A 345 2.08 -3.25 -48.58
CA GLU A 345 3.28 -3.41 -47.74
C GLU A 345 3.58 -2.11 -46.98
N GLU A 346 2.86 -1.85 -45.89
CA GLU A 346 3.38 -1.05 -44.79
C GLU A 346 3.37 -1.92 -43.53
N HIS A 347 4.58 -2.23 -43.04
CA HIS A 347 4.75 -2.91 -41.78
C HIS A 347 4.19 -2.07 -40.64
N HIS A 348 2.91 -2.24 -40.33
CA HIS A 348 2.33 -1.76 -39.10
C HIS A 348 2.88 -2.65 -37.97
N VAL A 349 3.75 -2.12 -37.15
CA VAL A 349 4.14 -2.73 -35.89
C VAL A 349 2.90 -2.66 -34.98
N HIS A 350 2.15 -3.74 -34.92
CA HIS A 350 1.09 -3.91 -33.94
C HIS A 350 1.74 -3.91 -32.56
N GLY A 351 1.30 -3.02 -31.67
CA GLY A 351 1.76 -3.03 -30.28
C GLY A 351 1.56 -4.41 -29.67
N SER A 352 2.53 -4.88 -28.90
CA SER A 352 2.57 -6.24 -28.36
C SER A 352 1.44 -6.59 -27.36
N GLY A 353 0.51 -5.68 -27.10
CA GLY A 353 -0.57 -5.86 -26.11
C GLY A 353 -0.08 -5.91 -24.65
N VAL A 354 1.23 -5.87 -24.41
CA VAL A 354 1.81 -5.81 -23.06
C VAL A 354 2.21 -4.39 -22.70
N VAL A 355 2.14 -4.06 -21.41
CA VAL A 355 2.37 -2.70 -20.91
C VAL A 355 3.84 -2.26 -20.93
N MET A 356 4.77 -3.22 -20.95
CA MET A 356 6.22 -2.99 -21.12
C MET A 356 6.92 -4.28 -21.53
N PRO A 357 8.14 -4.19 -22.10
CA PRO A 357 9.02 -5.35 -22.31
C PRO A 357 9.43 -6.03 -21.00
N ASP A 358 9.91 -7.24 -21.07
CA ASP A 358 10.49 -7.95 -19.93
C ASP A 358 11.68 -7.21 -19.36
N THR A 359 11.77 -7.14 -18.04
CA THR A 359 12.82 -6.42 -17.33
C THR A 359 13.43 -7.25 -16.22
N LYS A 360 14.68 -6.92 -15.91
CA LYS A 360 15.40 -7.44 -14.74
C LYS A 360 16.01 -6.25 -14.00
N THR A 361 15.61 -6.05 -12.77
CA THR A 361 16.12 -4.98 -11.91
C THR A 361 17.01 -5.56 -10.82
N ASP A 362 18.27 -5.11 -10.76
CA ASP A 362 19.22 -5.43 -9.71
C ASP A 362 19.46 -4.19 -8.84
N LYS A 363 19.36 -4.33 -7.53
CA LYS A 363 19.58 -3.25 -6.56
C LYS A 363 20.62 -3.68 -5.52
N PHE A 364 21.44 -2.72 -5.13
CA PHE A 364 22.37 -2.84 -4.02
C PHE A 364 22.28 -1.57 -3.17
N SER A 365 22.21 -1.72 -1.85
CA SER A 365 22.09 -0.58 -0.94
C SER A 365 22.99 -0.74 0.28
N LEU A 366 23.54 0.38 0.74
CA LEU A 366 24.21 0.53 2.02
C LEU A 366 23.50 1.62 2.81
N PHE A 367 23.27 1.39 4.09
CA PHE A 367 22.56 2.34 4.93
C PHE A 367 23.07 2.34 6.37
N ALA A 368 22.82 3.46 7.05
CA ALA A 368 23.13 3.64 8.46
C ALA A 368 22.12 4.56 9.12
N LEU A 369 21.83 4.29 10.37
CA LEU A 369 21.04 5.16 11.24
C LEU A 369 21.73 5.25 12.59
N GLU A 370 21.97 6.48 13.06
CA GLU A 370 22.62 6.77 14.33
C GLU A 370 21.77 7.73 15.14
N HIS A 371 21.72 7.54 16.44
CA HIS A 371 21.04 8.46 17.35
C HIS A 371 21.82 8.67 18.65
N LYS A 372 21.63 9.84 19.25
CA LYS A 372 22.26 10.23 20.50
C LYS A 372 21.40 11.24 21.26
N GLN A 373 21.35 11.10 22.57
CA GLN A 373 20.76 12.10 23.44
C GLN A 373 21.80 13.18 23.80
N LEU A 374 21.53 14.42 23.43
CA LEU A 374 22.37 15.60 23.71
C LEU A 374 21.62 16.54 24.68
N GLY A 375 21.72 16.30 25.99
CA GLY A 375 20.93 17.05 26.97
C GLY A 375 19.42 16.82 26.75
N ASP A 376 18.69 17.91 26.50
CA ASP A 376 17.24 17.86 26.25
C ASP A 376 16.88 17.60 24.78
N VAL A 377 17.87 17.38 23.92
CA VAL A 377 17.69 17.16 22.49
C VAL A 377 18.11 15.75 22.11
N HIS A 378 17.17 14.99 21.52
CA HIS A 378 17.48 13.72 20.90
C HIS A 378 17.76 13.92 19.41
N VAL A 379 18.94 13.54 18.97
CA VAL A 379 19.38 13.67 17.58
C VAL A 379 19.39 12.33 16.88
N GLU A 380 18.89 12.29 15.67
CA GLU A 380 18.85 11.10 14.81
C GLU A 380 19.39 11.47 13.43
N LEU A 381 20.32 10.65 12.92
CA LEU A 381 20.96 10.85 11.62
C LEU A 381 20.85 9.57 10.79
N GLY A 382 20.41 9.69 9.54
CA GLY A 382 20.32 8.60 8.59
C GLY A 382 21.08 8.89 7.30
N ALA A 383 21.64 7.86 6.71
CA ALA A 383 22.29 7.94 5.40
C ALA A 383 22.06 6.65 4.61
N ARG A 384 21.96 6.77 3.29
CA ARG A 384 21.74 5.64 2.39
C ARG A 384 22.38 5.91 1.03
N VAL A 385 22.96 4.86 0.44
CA VAL A 385 23.43 4.82 -0.95
C VAL A 385 22.73 3.67 -1.64
N ASP A 386 22.16 3.92 -2.80
CA ASP A 386 21.50 2.93 -3.64
C ASP A 386 22.16 2.89 -5.01
N HIS A 387 22.38 1.69 -5.51
CA HIS A 387 22.79 1.45 -6.90
C HIS A 387 21.79 0.51 -7.56
N GLN A 388 21.34 0.86 -8.78
CA GLN A 388 20.35 0.10 -9.52
C GLN A 388 20.77 -0.08 -10.97
N LYS A 389 20.55 -1.29 -11.47
CA LYS A 389 20.65 -1.62 -12.89
C LYS A 389 19.34 -2.22 -13.35
N VAL A 390 18.83 -1.76 -14.48
CA VAL A 390 17.66 -2.33 -15.14
C VAL A 390 18.04 -2.78 -16.53
N LYS A 391 17.90 -4.08 -16.78
CA LYS A 391 18.05 -4.67 -18.11
C LYS A 391 16.66 -4.81 -18.74
N VAL A 392 16.55 -4.39 -19.99
CA VAL A 392 15.31 -4.48 -20.76
C VAL A 392 15.50 -5.41 -21.96
N ASP A 393 14.52 -6.27 -22.20
CA ASP A 393 14.51 -7.14 -23.37
C ASP A 393 13.86 -6.44 -24.57
N SER A 394 14.56 -5.44 -25.09
CA SER A 394 14.19 -4.64 -26.27
C SER A 394 15.42 -3.96 -26.84
N ASP A 395 15.23 -3.20 -27.93
CA ASP A 395 16.28 -2.38 -28.54
C ASP A 395 16.64 -1.14 -27.72
N GLN A 396 15.90 -0.87 -26.65
CA GLN A 396 16.17 0.27 -25.77
C GLN A 396 17.42 0.04 -24.92
N LYS A 397 18.05 1.13 -24.51
CA LYS A 397 19.24 1.04 -23.65
C LYS A 397 18.87 0.58 -22.24
N ASP A 398 19.76 -0.20 -21.63
CA ASP A 398 19.70 -0.53 -20.22
C ASP A 398 19.92 0.72 -19.35
N TYR A 399 19.45 0.66 -18.12
CA TYR A 399 19.62 1.74 -17.15
C TYR A 399 20.62 1.34 -16.06
N SER A 400 21.43 2.31 -15.62
CA SER A 400 22.28 2.20 -14.44
C SER A 400 22.33 3.55 -13.72
N GLY A 401 22.15 3.55 -12.42
CA GLY A 401 22.17 4.78 -11.63
C GLY A 401 22.51 4.55 -10.17
N THR A 402 22.97 5.63 -9.53
CA THR A 402 23.31 5.66 -8.10
C THR A 402 22.64 6.86 -7.45
N GLY A 403 21.99 6.64 -6.32
CA GLY A 403 21.37 7.66 -5.50
C GLY A 403 21.98 7.72 -4.11
N VAL A 404 22.05 8.93 -3.54
CA VAL A 404 22.54 9.17 -2.19
C VAL A 404 21.49 9.94 -1.42
N SER A 405 21.18 9.50 -0.21
CA SER A 405 20.16 10.12 0.65
C SER A 405 20.71 10.32 2.05
N ALA A 406 20.29 11.40 2.68
CA ALA A 406 20.63 11.73 4.06
C ALA A 406 19.45 12.39 4.76
N SER A 407 19.31 12.16 6.05
CA SER A 407 18.25 12.72 6.87
C SER A 407 18.75 13.01 8.27
N ALA A 408 18.23 14.08 8.88
CA ALA A 408 18.52 14.45 10.24
C ALA A 408 17.23 14.87 10.95
N ALA A 409 17.10 14.47 12.21
CA ALA A 409 16.01 14.87 13.08
C ALA A 409 16.55 15.31 14.43
N ALA A 410 15.90 16.33 15.00
CA ALA A 410 16.12 16.79 16.36
C ALA A 410 14.78 16.86 17.09
N ASN A 411 14.69 16.21 18.24
CA ASN A 411 13.53 16.25 19.13
C ASN A 411 13.94 16.97 20.42
N TRP A 412 13.39 18.13 20.66
CA TRP A 412 13.75 18.96 21.78
C TRP A 412 12.63 19.06 22.82
N GLU A 413 12.89 18.56 24.00
CA GLU A 413 12.04 18.77 25.17
C GLU A 413 12.32 20.16 25.77
N PHE A 414 11.67 21.18 25.21
CA PHE A 414 11.94 22.58 25.60
C PHE A 414 11.22 23.04 26.87
N ALA A 415 10.22 22.25 27.29
CA ALA A 415 9.46 22.48 28.53
C ALA A 415 8.90 21.15 29.01
N PRO A 416 8.48 21.03 30.29
CA PRO A 416 7.82 19.82 30.77
C PRO A 416 6.61 19.45 29.90
N ASN A 417 6.55 18.21 29.45
CA ASN A 417 5.52 17.65 28.59
C ASN A 417 5.47 18.19 27.14
N TYR A 418 6.36 19.11 26.77
CA TYR A 418 6.44 19.67 25.42
C TYR A 418 7.66 19.16 24.66
N LYS A 419 7.44 18.80 23.42
CA LYS A 419 8.51 18.42 22.49
C LYS A 419 8.34 19.13 21.16
N LEU A 420 9.41 19.72 20.67
CA LEU A 420 9.51 20.29 19.33
C LEU A 420 10.38 19.36 18.48
N SER A 421 9.86 18.93 17.34
CA SER A 421 10.57 18.08 16.38
C SER A 421 10.88 18.86 15.12
N VAL A 422 12.10 18.74 14.63
CA VAL A 422 12.54 19.25 13.33
C VAL A 422 13.16 18.10 12.56
N VAL A 423 12.66 17.84 11.35
CA VAL A 423 13.18 16.79 10.46
C VAL A 423 13.53 17.42 9.13
N GLY A 424 14.75 17.21 8.67
CA GLY A 424 15.20 17.60 7.34
C GLY A 424 15.77 16.39 6.60
N SER A 425 15.46 16.25 5.31
CA SER A 425 16.03 15.19 4.50
C SER A 425 16.31 15.61 3.07
N HIS A 426 17.30 14.96 2.49
CA HIS A 426 17.64 15.00 1.09
C HIS A 426 17.62 13.57 0.57
N GLN A 427 16.72 13.26 -0.37
CA GLN A 427 16.53 11.90 -0.85
C GLN A 427 16.60 11.84 -2.36
N GLN A 428 17.16 10.77 -2.88
CA GLN A 428 17.25 10.49 -4.30
C GLN A 428 16.61 9.14 -4.60
N ARG A 429 15.58 9.15 -5.44
CA ARG A 429 14.89 7.95 -5.91
C ARG A 429 15.31 7.63 -7.34
N LEU A 430 15.68 6.38 -7.58
CA LEU A 430 16.01 5.88 -8.91
C LEU A 430 14.73 5.47 -9.66
N PRO A 431 14.67 5.63 -11.00
CA PRO A 431 13.47 5.30 -11.76
C PRO A 431 13.07 3.84 -11.66
N LEU A 432 11.76 3.58 -11.68
CA LEU A 432 11.23 2.24 -11.85
C LEU A 432 11.35 1.74 -13.29
N ALA A 433 11.35 0.43 -13.47
CA ALA A 433 11.37 -0.19 -14.79
C ALA A 433 10.23 0.33 -15.70
N GLN A 434 9.03 0.49 -15.17
CA GLN A 434 7.88 1.02 -15.93
C GLN A 434 8.04 2.49 -16.32
N GLU A 435 8.65 3.29 -15.47
CA GLU A 435 8.93 4.70 -15.79
C GLU A 435 9.94 4.83 -16.93
N LEU A 436 10.86 3.89 -17.02
CA LEU A 436 11.86 3.83 -18.08
C LEU A 436 11.33 3.22 -19.37
N TYR A 437 10.56 2.16 -19.32
CA TYR A 437 10.31 1.26 -20.44
C TYR A 437 8.84 0.97 -20.75
N ALA A 438 7.88 1.61 -20.07
CA ALA A 438 6.48 1.44 -20.39
C ALA A 438 6.21 1.75 -21.87
N ASP A 439 5.40 0.94 -22.53
CA ASP A 439 4.95 1.15 -23.91
C ASP A 439 3.68 0.33 -24.11
N GLY A 440 2.59 0.78 -23.53
CA GLY A 440 1.36 0.04 -23.61
C GLY A 440 0.16 0.69 -22.95
N LEU A 441 -0.97 0.09 -23.22
CA LEU A 441 -2.27 0.50 -22.75
C LEU A 441 -2.54 -0.10 -21.37
N HIS A 442 -2.84 0.78 -20.39
CA HIS A 442 -3.33 0.42 -19.07
C HIS A 442 -4.84 0.64 -19.00
N PHE A 443 -5.63 -0.43 -19.08
CA PHE A 443 -7.08 -0.36 -19.02
C PHE A 443 -7.60 0.17 -17.68
N ALA A 444 -6.95 -0.19 -16.59
CA ALA A 444 -7.33 0.22 -15.24
C ALA A 444 -7.31 1.75 -15.04
N THR A 445 -6.43 2.44 -15.72
CA THR A 445 -6.23 3.89 -15.59
C THR A 445 -6.69 4.68 -16.81
N ASN A 446 -7.14 4.02 -17.87
CA ASN A 446 -7.43 4.60 -19.17
C ASN A 446 -6.26 5.47 -19.67
N THR A 447 -5.06 4.94 -19.62
CA THR A 447 -3.85 5.59 -20.10
C THR A 447 -3.08 4.68 -21.03
N TYR A 448 -2.46 5.27 -22.06
CA TYR A 448 -1.37 4.66 -22.78
C TYR A 448 -0.08 5.28 -22.27
N GLU A 449 0.80 4.48 -21.72
CA GLU A 449 2.03 4.97 -21.06
C GLU A 449 3.25 4.73 -21.94
N LEU A 450 4.04 5.78 -22.13
CA LEU A 450 5.37 5.73 -22.71
C LEU A 450 6.42 6.03 -21.66
N GLY A 451 7.34 5.09 -21.47
CA GLY A 451 8.49 5.26 -20.62
C GLY A 451 9.54 6.17 -21.27
N ASN A 452 10.52 6.57 -20.46
CA ASN A 452 11.64 7.39 -20.90
C ASN A 452 12.95 6.76 -20.39
N PRO A 453 13.74 6.11 -21.28
CA PRO A 453 15.02 5.52 -20.88
C PRO A 453 16.08 6.54 -20.46
N ASP A 454 15.87 7.83 -20.73
CA ASP A 454 16.77 8.94 -20.38
C ASP A 454 16.46 9.58 -19.03
N LEU A 455 15.51 9.05 -18.27
CA LEU A 455 15.20 9.57 -16.94
C LEU A 455 16.43 9.54 -16.02
N ASP A 456 16.59 10.62 -15.28
CA ASP A 456 17.55 10.72 -14.18
C ASP A 456 16.86 10.41 -12.85
N LYS A 457 17.62 10.35 -11.78
CA LYS A 457 17.09 10.21 -10.43
C LYS A 457 16.20 11.39 -10.04
N GLU A 458 15.17 11.11 -9.27
CA GLU A 458 14.32 12.11 -8.65
C GLU A 458 14.94 12.54 -7.33
N THR A 459 15.09 13.84 -7.11
CA THR A 459 15.65 14.40 -5.89
C THR A 459 14.57 15.14 -5.11
N SER A 460 14.47 14.89 -3.81
CA SER A 460 13.59 15.63 -2.92
C SER A 460 14.35 16.23 -1.74
N ASN A 461 13.94 17.44 -1.34
CA ASN A 461 14.36 18.09 -0.10
C ASN A 461 13.12 18.30 0.75
N ASN A 462 13.15 17.81 1.99
CA ASN A 462 11.98 17.73 2.84
C ASN A 462 12.26 18.41 4.17
N LEU A 463 11.28 19.17 4.67
CA LEU A 463 11.32 19.80 5.98
C LEU A 463 9.99 19.55 6.69
N GLU A 464 10.08 19.09 7.94
CA GLU A 464 8.92 18.90 8.81
C GLU A 464 9.17 19.50 10.19
N LEU A 465 8.15 20.18 10.70
CA LEU A 465 8.10 20.68 12.06
C LEU A 465 6.96 20.00 12.80
N GLY A 466 7.21 19.54 14.02
CA GLY A 466 6.21 18.91 14.88
C GLY A 466 6.22 19.49 16.27
N LEU A 467 5.04 19.75 16.81
CA LEU A 467 4.84 20.13 18.20
C LEU A 467 4.02 19.04 18.90
N HIS A 468 4.54 18.53 20.01
CA HIS A 468 3.90 17.48 20.82
C HIS A 468 3.73 17.98 22.25
N TYR A 469 2.56 17.71 22.81
CA TYR A 469 2.25 17.90 24.21
C TYR A 469 1.61 16.63 24.79
N GLU A 470 2.12 16.17 25.93
CA GLU A 470 1.54 15.07 26.70
C GLU A 470 1.32 15.51 28.14
N GLY A 471 0.07 15.83 28.49
CA GLY A 471 -0.35 16.12 29.86
C GLY A 471 -1.14 14.97 30.47
N ASP A 472 -1.60 15.15 31.71
CA ASP A 472 -2.35 14.12 32.44
C ASP A 472 -3.70 13.81 31.78
N LYS A 473 -4.39 14.82 31.24
CA LYS A 473 -5.70 14.69 30.59
C LYS A 473 -5.71 15.11 29.13
N LEU A 474 -4.86 16.05 28.75
CA LEU A 474 -4.79 16.59 27.41
C LEU A 474 -3.50 16.12 26.75
N ASP A 475 -3.61 15.61 25.53
CA ASP A 475 -2.49 15.39 24.63
C ASP A 475 -2.80 16.04 23.27
N TYR A 476 -1.80 16.51 22.58
CA TYR A 476 -1.95 16.93 21.18
C TYR A 476 -0.62 16.90 20.43
N HIS A 477 -0.73 16.74 19.11
CA HIS A 477 0.40 16.93 18.21
C HIS A 477 -0.06 17.60 16.94
N VAL A 478 0.83 18.43 16.40
CA VAL A 478 0.65 19.17 15.15
C VAL A 478 1.93 19.02 14.34
N HIS A 479 1.78 18.59 13.09
CA HIS A 479 2.87 18.49 12.14
C HIS A 479 2.58 19.36 10.94
N VAL A 480 3.58 20.09 10.47
CA VAL A 480 3.56 20.81 9.20
C VAL A 480 4.76 20.39 8.39
N TYR A 481 4.58 20.17 7.11
CA TYR A 481 5.63 19.67 6.25
C TYR A 481 5.60 20.32 4.88
N HIS A 482 6.78 20.37 4.24
CA HIS A 482 6.96 20.81 2.88
C HIS A 482 8.01 19.96 2.18
N ASN A 483 7.64 19.39 1.03
CA ASN A 483 8.48 18.54 0.23
C ASN A 483 8.70 19.22 -1.13
N TRP A 484 9.96 19.57 -1.43
CA TRP A 484 10.38 20.12 -2.72
C TRP A 484 11.04 19.02 -3.54
N PHE A 485 10.62 18.90 -4.80
CA PHE A 485 11.20 17.95 -5.74
C PHE A 485 11.90 18.68 -6.87
N ASP A 486 13.08 18.22 -7.19
CA ASP A 486 13.75 18.45 -8.46
C ASP A 486 13.69 17.14 -9.25
N ASP A 487 13.42 17.23 -10.55
CA ASP A 487 13.30 16.06 -11.42
C ASP A 487 12.25 15.02 -10.95
N TYR A 488 11.10 15.52 -10.49
CA TYR A 488 9.96 14.69 -10.11
C TYR A 488 9.47 13.89 -11.30
N ILE A 489 9.48 12.55 -11.17
CA ILE A 489 9.10 11.64 -12.24
C ILE A 489 7.58 11.48 -12.24
N TYR A 490 6.93 11.81 -13.36
CA TYR A 490 5.48 11.67 -13.51
C TYR A 490 5.12 11.43 -14.98
N GLY A 491 3.88 10.98 -15.22
CA GLY A 491 3.33 10.85 -16.55
C GLY A 491 2.66 12.15 -16.99
N GLU A 492 3.27 12.87 -17.95
CA GLU A 492 2.70 14.06 -18.56
C GLU A 492 1.68 13.67 -19.64
N THR A 493 0.49 14.28 -19.61
CA THR A 493 -0.51 14.08 -20.65
C THR A 493 -0.04 14.75 -21.94
N VAL A 494 0.20 13.96 -22.98
CA VAL A 494 0.65 14.44 -24.31
C VAL A 494 -0.40 14.27 -25.39
N ALA A 495 -1.41 13.42 -25.16
CA ALA A 495 -2.50 13.18 -26.08
C ALA A 495 -3.77 12.80 -25.31
N GLN A 496 -4.93 13.04 -25.90
CA GLN A 496 -6.20 12.64 -25.32
C GLN A 496 -7.20 12.25 -26.43
N LYS A 497 -7.92 11.14 -26.21
CA LYS A 497 -9.01 10.70 -27.05
C LYS A 497 -10.14 10.17 -26.18
N GLY A 498 -11.23 10.91 -26.03
CA GLY A 498 -12.27 10.60 -25.06
C GLY A 498 -11.70 10.55 -23.65
N ASN A 499 -11.89 9.45 -22.96
CA ASN A 499 -11.34 9.21 -21.61
C ASN A 499 -9.91 8.66 -21.61
N LEU A 500 -9.37 8.28 -22.78
CA LEU A 500 -8.01 7.77 -22.91
C LEU A 500 -7.02 8.93 -22.93
N ARG A 501 -6.03 8.88 -22.04
CA ARG A 501 -4.89 9.80 -22.04
C ARG A 501 -3.64 9.09 -22.51
N GLY A 502 -2.89 9.73 -23.40
CA GLY A 502 -1.52 9.35 -23.69
C GLY A 502 -0.59 10.07 -22.73
N VAL A 503 0.25 9.33 -22.01
CA VAL A 503 1.19 9.90 -21.06
C VAL A 503 2.62 9.52 -21.41
N GLN A 504 3.50 10.52 -21.35
CA GLN A 504 4.93 10.37 -21.48
C GLN A 504 5.58 10.60 -20.14
N TYR A 505 6.36 9.64 -19.65
CA TYR A 505 7.13 9.85 -18.42
C TYR A 505 8.19 10.93 -18.65
N THR A 506 8.21 11.89 -17.75
CA THR A 506 9.10 13.05 -17.75
C THR A 506 9.43 13.49 -16.35
N GLN A 507 10.22 14.55 -16.21
CA GLN A 507 10.68 15.07 -14.93
C GLN A 507 10.55 16.59 -14.90
N ASP A 508 9.93 17.10 -13.83
CA ASP A 508 9.75 18.52 -13.59
C ASP A 508 9.89 18.84 -12.10
N LYS A 509 9.83 20.12 -11.75
CA LYS A 509 9.75 20.54 -10.36
C LYS A 509 8.38 20.29 -9.79
N ALA A 510 8.33 19.81 -8.56
CA ALA A 510 7.09 19.58 -7.85
C ALA A 510 7.21 19.99 -6.38
N ARG A 511 6.10 20.22 -5.72
CA ARG A 511 6.06 20.47 -4.28
C ARG A 511 4.77 19.92 -3.70
N PHE A 512 4.90 19.35 -2.51
CA PHE A 512 3.78 18.87 -1.70
C PHE A 512 3.93 19.44 -0.30
N TYR A 513 2.88 20.01 0.24
CA TYR A 513 2.90 20.57 1.58
C TYR A 513 1.57 20.36 2.27
N GLY A 514 1.60 20.29 3.57
CA GLY A 514 0.40 20.06 4.32
C GLY A 514 0.60 20.06 5.83
N THR A 515 -0.46 19.67 6.51
CA THR A 515 -0.51 19.61 7.96
C THR A 515 -1.34 18.42 8.43
N GLU A 516 -0.97 17.91 9.59
CA GLU A 516 -1.71 16.89 10.34
C GLU A 516 -1.79 17.34 11.79
N ALA A 517 -2.95 17.20 12.40
CA ALA A 517 -3.15 17.57 13.79
C ALA A 517 -4.11 16.62 14.48
N GLN A 518 -3.85 16.33 15.73
CA GLN A 518 -4.72 15.55 16.60
C GLN A 518 -4.62 16.06 18.03
N ALA A 519 -5.75 16.13 18.71
CA ALA A 519 -5.84 16.44 20.13
C ALA A 519 -6.76 15.42 20.82
N GLY A 520 -6.37 14.96 22.00
CA GLY A 520 -7.15 14.07 22.82
C GLY A 520 -7.35 14.63 24.23
N TYR A 521 -8.53 14.50 24.76
CA TYR A 521 -8.87 14.91 26.11
C TYR A 521 -9.55 13.79 26.87
N GLN A 522 -8.93 13.34 27.96
CA GLN A 522 -9.51 12.34 28.86
C GLN A 522 -10.53 13.06 29.77
N ILE A 523 -11.83 12.92 29.42
CA ILE A 523 -12.93 13.59 30.15
C ILE A 523 -13.00 13.04 31.57
N ASN A 524 -12.97 11.71 31.69
CA ASN A 524 -12.94 10.96 32.95
C ASN A 524 -12.32 9.57 32.70
N ASP A 525 -12.39 8.68 33.67
CA ASP A 525 -11.81 7.32 33.53
C ASP A 525 -12.47 6.48 32.44
N MET A 526 -13.69 6.84 32.01
CA MET A 526 -14.49 6.10 31.03
C MET A 526 -14.38 6.65 29.61
N TYR A 527 -14.27 7.98 29.43
CA TYR A 527 -14.44 8.62 28.13
C TYR A 527 -13.22 9.45 27.72
N LYS A 528 -12.80 9.26 26.48
CA LYS A 528 -11.80 10.11 25.83
C LYS A 528 -12.41 10.74 24.58
N LEU A 529 -12.30 12.06 24.46
CA LEU A 529 -12.68 12.81 23.27
C LEU A 529 -11.44 13.16 22.46
N SER A 530 -11.47 12.94 21.17
CA SER A 530 -10.39 13.33 20.26
C SER A 530 -10.94 14.16 19.10
N VAL A 531 -10.08 15.08 18.63
CA VAL A 531 -10.32 15.89 17.42
C VAL A 531 -9.11 15.71 16.52
N PHE A 532 -9.33 15.55 15.24
CA PHE A 532 -8.24 15.30 14.28
C PHE A 532 -8.54 15.94 12.93
N GLY A 533 -7.47 16.21 12.20
CA GLY A 533 -7.58 16.70 10.84
C GLY A 533 -6.28 16.59 10.08
N ASP A 534 -6.39 16.52 8.76
CA ASP A 534 -5.28 16.51 7.84
C ASP A 534 -5.62 17.29 6.57
N TYR A 535 -4.60 17.85 5.96
CA TYR A 535 -4.68 18.56 4.70
C TYR A 535 -3.36 18.45 3.95
N VAL A 536 -3.44 18.23 2.65
CA VAL A 536 -2.27 18.24 1.78
C VAL A 536 -2.60 18.92 0.46
N ARG A 537 -1.62 19.61 -0.10
CA ARG A 537 -1.65 20.15 -1.44
C ARG A 537 -0.41 19.76 -2.21
N GLY A 538 -0.61 19.36 -3.47
CA GLY A 538 0.47 19.01 -4.38
C GLY A 538 0.41 19.79 -5.67
N LYS A 539 1.58 20.20 -6.17
CA LYS A 539 1.74 20.89 -7.45
C LYS A 539 2.90 20.31 -8.22
N ILE A 540 2.70 20.10 -9.52
CA ILE A 540 3.74 19.77 -10.47
C ILE A 540 3.87 20.98 -11.39
N GLU A 541 5.00 21.70 -11.32
CA GLU A 541 5.16 23.03 -11.91
C GLU A 541 4.06 24.00 -11.43
N ALA A 542 3.27 24.53 -12.32
CA ALA A 542 2.17 25.45 -12.02
C ALA A 542 0.81 24.76 -11.81
N GLU A 543 0.72 23.47 -12.14
CA GLU A 543 -0.55 22.72 -12.10
C GLU A 543 -0.72 21.92 -10.83
N ASN A 544 -1.97 21.59 -10.48
CA ASN A 544 -2.25 20.69 -9.37
C ASN A 544 -1.81 19.26 -9.71
N ALA A 545 -1.22 18.58 -8.74
CA ALA A 545 -0.93 17.15 -8.85
C ALA A 545 -2.23 16.33 -8.88
N PRO A 546 -2.25 15.19 -9.57
CA PRO A 546 -3.43 14.34 -9.64
C PRO A 546 -3.65 13.54 -8.35
N ARG A 547 -4.90 13.20 -8.08
CA ARG A 547 -5.35 12.31 -7.01
C ARG A 547 -4.87 12.70 -5.61
N VAL A 548 -4.72 13.98 -5.37
CA VAL A 548 -4.40 14.49 -4.03
C VAL A 548 -5.67 14.47 -3.19
N PRO A 549 -5.64 13.89 -1.96
CA PRO A 549 -6.83 13.82 -1.14
C PRO A 549 -7.30 15.21 -0.69
N ALA A 550 -8.60 15.35 -0.53
CA ALA A 550 -9.19 16.54 0.10
C ALA A 550 -8.89 16.58 1.59
N GLY A 551 -9.03 17.76 2.20
CA GLY A 551 -8.92 17.91 3.64
C GLY A 551 -9.96 17.09 4.40
N ARG A 552 -9.59 16.65 5.60
CA ARG A 552 -10.44 15.87 6.50
C ARG A 552 -10.40 16.48 7.90
N LEU A 553 -11.57 16.58 8.53
CA LEU A 553 -11.70 17.06 9.89
C LEU A 553 -12.71 16.20 10.63
N GLY A 554 -12.37 15.72 11.80
CA GLY A 554 -13.22 14.80 12.53
C GLY A 554 -13.06 14.84 14.04
N THR A 555 -13.93 14.10 14.68
CA THR A 555 -13.94 13.90 16.13
C THR A 555 -14.34 12.46 16.44
N LYS A 556 -13.84 11.93 17.55
CA LYS A 556 -14.22 10.61 18.03
C LYS A 556 -14.31 10.58 19.56
N VAL A 557 -15.19 9.73 20.05
CA VAL A 557 -15.31 9.42 21.46
C VAL A 557 -15.00 7.93 21.65
N GLU A 558 -14.04 7.64 22.49
CA GLU A 558 -13.72 6.29 22.93
C GLU A 558 -14.23 6.09 24.36
N ALA A 559 -14.82 4.94 24.63
CA ALA A 559 -15.41 4.63 25.91
C ALA A 559 -14.99 3.25 26.41
N ASP A 560 -14.55 3.19 27.68
CA ASP A 560 -14.39 1.96 28.46
C ASP A 560 -15.41 2.03 29.61
N PHE A 561 -16.68 1.65 29.31
CA PHE A 561 -17.81 2.00 30.19
C PHE A 561 -18.23 0.90 31.17
N ALA A 562 -17.71 -0.31 31.04
CA ALA A 562 -17.92 -1.41 31.97
C ALA A 562 -16.79 -2.45 31.83
N ASP A 563 -16.70 -3.40 32.76
CA ASP A 563 -15.69 -4.47 32.71
C ASP A 563 -15.81 -5.25 31.39
N GLY A 564 -14.75 -5.19 30.59
CA GLY A 564 -14.68 -5.84 29.30
C GLY A 564 -15.41 -5.15 28.16
N TRP A 565 -16.20 -4.13 28.41
CA TRP A 565 -16.96 -3.38 27.41
C TRP A 565 -16.23 -2.13 26.97
N SER A 566 -16.11 -1.95 25.68
CA SER A 566 -15.56 -0.73 25.05
C SER A 566 -16.40 -0.32 23.86
N GLY A 567 -16.39 0.97 23.57
CA GLY A 567 -17.14 1.55 22.47
C GLY A 567 -16.38 2.67 21.78
N LEU A 568 -16.76 2.96 20.56
CA LEU A 568 -16.22 4.02 19.74
C LEU A 568 -17.36 4.65 18.95
N ALA A 569 -17.40 5.98 18.91
CA ALA A 569 -18.24 6.75 17.99
C ALA A 569 -17.36 7.79 17.31
N GLU A 570 -17.40 7.83 15.99
CA GLU A 570 -16.56 8.69 15.16
C GLU A 570 -17.40 9.42 14.13
N TYR A 571 -17.12 10.70 13.99
CA TYR A 571 -17.62 11.52 12.89
C TYR A 571 -16.47 12.24 12.22
N TYR A 572 -16.41 12.22 10.89
CA TYR A 572 -15.54 13.12 10.16
C TYR A 572 -16.17 13.60 8.86
N HIS A 573 -15.73 14.77 8.45
CA HIS A 573 -16.06 15.39 7.18
C HIS A 573 -14.83 15.41 6.28
N VAL A 574 -15.01 14.97 5.04
CA VAL A 574 -14.04 15.15 3.96
C VAL A 574 -14.57 16.25 3.06
N PHE A 575 -13.75 17.25 2.80
CA PHE A 575 -14.13 18.40 2.00
C PHE A 575 -14.17 18.07 0.51
N ASN A 576 -14.81 18.93 -0.28
CA ASN A 576 -14.76 18.82 -1.74
C ASN A 576 -13.31 18.93 -2.22
N GLN A 577 -12.95 18.16 -3.23
CA GLN A 577 -11.65 18.32 -3.89
C GLN A 577 -11.83 19.08 -5.19
N ASP A 578 -11.44 20.34 -5.18
CA ASP A 578 -11.46 21.26 -6.33
C ASP A 578 -10.06 21.63 -6.83
N LYS A 579 -9.00 21.20 -6.13
CA LYS A 579 -7.59 21.38 -6.51
C LYS A 579 -7.12 20.19 -7.35
N ILE A 580 -7.59 20.15 -8.58
CA ILE A 580 -7.47 19.00 -9.47
C ILE A 580 -6.52 19.28 -10.63
N ALA A 581 -5.94 18.20 -11.19
CA ALA A 581 -5.23 18.26 -12.46
C ALA A 581 -6.23 18.53 -13.62
N SER A 582 -5.74 19.05 -14.74
CA SER A 582 -6.58 19.48 -15.86
C SER A 582 -7.49 18.40 -16.47
N TYR A 583 -7.13 17.14 -16.30
CA TYR A 583 -7.85 15.98 -16.81
C TYR A 583 -8.71 15.26 -15.76
N GLU A 584 -8.69 15.74 -14.53
CA GLU A 584 -9.50 15.17 -13.44
C GLU A 584 -10.85 15.87 -13.33
N ASP A 585 -11.81 15.17 -12.74
CA ASP A 585 -13.06 15.73 -12.26
C ASP A 585 -12.98 16.05 -10.78
N GLU A 586 -13.70 17.09 -10.36
CA GLU A 586 -13.88 17.40 -8.95
C GLU A 586 -14.67 16.29 -8.25
N THR A 587 -14.32 16.00 -7.00
CA THR A 587 -15.09 15.08 -6.15
C THR A 587 -15.81 15.83 -5.05
N GLN A 588 -17.04 15.45 -4.78
CA GLN A 588 -17.82 16.02 -3.69
C GLN A 588 -17.35 15.48 -2.36
N GLY A 589 -17.39 16.34 -1.35
CA GLY A 589 -17.15 15.96 0.04
C GLY A 589 -18.26 15.06 0.58
N TYR A 590 -17.99 14.48 1.72
CA TYR A 590 -18.93 13.59 2.40
C TYR A 590 -18.76 13.63 3.92
N ASN A 591 -19.80 13.13 4.60
CA ASN A 591 -19.80 12.96 6.04
C ASN A 591 -19.77 11.46 6.36
N MET A 592 -18.94 11.10 7.33
CA MET A 592 -18.77 9.72 7.75
C MET A 592 -19.07 9.58 9.24
N VAL A 593 -19.99 8.67 9.58
CA VAL A 593 -20.28 8.29 10.97
C VAL A 593 -20.05 6.80 11.11
N ASN A 594 -19.17 6.43 12.03
CA ASN A 594 -18.85 5.06 12.37
C ASN A 594 -19.03 4.83 13.87
N VAL A 595 -19.58 3.68 14.24
CA VAL A 595 -19.81 3.29 15.63
C VAL A 595 -19.29 1.88 15.82
N GLY A 596 -18.65 1.62 16.94
CA GLY A 596 -18.16 0.29 17.32
C GLY A 596 -18.50 -0.04 18.77
N LEU A 597 -18.73 -1.33 19.04
CA LEU A 597 -18.96 -1.88 20.36
C LEU A 597 -18.21 -3.19 20.47
N SER A 598 -17.46 -3.40 21.54
CA SER A 598 -16.76 -4.66 21.76
C SER A 598 -16.87 -5.11 23.22
N TYR A 599 -16.84 -6.43 23.38
CA TYR A 599 -16.75 -7.09 24.66
C TYR A 599 -15.61 -8.08 24.65
N ALA A 600 -14.72 -7.99 25.64
CA ALA A 600 -13.58 -8.88 25.80
C ALA A 600 -13.54 -9.45 27.22
N ASN A 601 -13.24 -10.72 27.36
CA ASN A 601 -13.11 -11.39 28.63
C ASN A 601 -12.03 -12.49 28.59
N SER A 602 -11.41 -12.77 29.72
CA SER A 602 -10.48 -13.89 29.91
C SER A 602 -11.23 -15.05 30.56
N LEU A 603 -11.13 -16.24 29.94
CA LEU A 603 -11.78 -17.47 30.45
C LEU A 603 -10.89 -18.22 31.47
N ALA A 604 -9.58 -18.17 31.27
CA ALA A 604 -8.55 -18.79 32.12
C ALA A 604 -7.21 -18.10 31.82
N ASP A 605 -6.15 -18.52 32.51
CA ASP A 605 -4.79 -18.08 32.21
C ASP A 605 -4.51 -18.35 30.72
N ASN A 606 -4.21 -17.33 29.96
CA ASN A 606 -3.92 -17.35 28.52
C ASN A 606 -5.10 -17.57 27.54
N ASN A 607 -6.32 -17.78 28.05
CA ASN A 607 -7.50 -17.91 27.19
C ASN A 607 -8.35 -16.65 27.25
N ALA A 608 -8.57 -15.99 26.13
CA ALA A 608 -9.38 -14.78 26.02
C ALA A 608 -10.24 -14.81 24.77
N TYR A 609 -11.39 -14.17 24.84
CA TYR A 609 -12.23 -13.95 23.66
C TYR A 609 -12.67 -12.50 23.57
N ARG A 610 -12.96 -12.08 22.35
CA ARG A 610 -13.54 -10.78 22.05
C ARG A 610 -14.64 -10.92 21.03
N VAL A 611 -15.76 -10.28 21.29
CA VAL A 611 -16.88 -10.14 20.35
C VAL A 611 -17.02 -8.66 20.02
N TYR A 612 -17.12 -8.32 18.75
CA TYR A 612 -17.25 -6.93 18.33
C TYR A 612 -18.33 -6.75 17.27
N PHE A 613 -18.91 -5.56 17.30
CA PHE A 613 -19.88 -5.08 16.33
C PHE A 613 -19.44 -3.70 15.85
N LYS A 614 -19.49 -3.48 14.53
CA LYS A 614 -19.23 -2.18 13.91
C LYS A 614 -20.35 -1.81 12.97
N ALA A 615 -20.75 -0.55 13.02
CA ALA A 615 -21.63 0.07 12.05
C ALA A 615 -20.85 1.15 11.32
N ASN A 616 -20.65 0.98 10.03
CA ASN A 616 -19.85 1.87 9.19
C ASN A 616 -20.76 2.65 8.24
N ASN A 617 -20.39 3.90 7.97
CA ASN A 617 -21.16 4.80 7.12
C ASN A 617 -22.65 4.82 7.50
N LEU A 618 -22.93 5.11 8.76
CA LEU A 618 -24.29 5.10 9.31
C LEU A 618 -25.24 6.07 8.61
N LEU A 619 -24.70 7.16 8.05
CA LEU A 619 -25.50 8.14 7.32
C LEU A 619 -25.86 7.67 5.90
N ASP A 620 -25.30 6.55 5.45
CA ASP A 620 -25.45 6.04 4.07
C ASP A 620 -25.11 7.12 3.03
N ASP A 621 -24.07 7.91 3.34
CA ASP A 621 -23.63 8.99 2.47
C ASP A 621 -22.88 8.44 1.25
N GLN A 622 -23.00 9.11 0.11
CA GLN A 622 -22.24 8.75 -1.08
C GLN A 622 -20.80 9.18 -0.93
N VAL A 623 -19.89 8.22 -1.06
CA VAL A 623 -18.45 8.43 -0.93
C VAL A 623 -17.79 8.15 -2.26
N TYR A 624 -17.19 9.19 -2.84
CA TYR A 624 -16.32 9.10 -4.01
C TYR A 624 -14.89 9.44 -3.58
N SER A 625 -13.99 8.48 -3.69
CA SER A 625 -12.60 8.67 -3.26
C SER A 625 -11.78 9.35 -4.35
N HIS A 626 -11.30 10.56 -4.08
CA HIS A 626 -10.46 11.30 -5.02
C HIS A 626 -9.07 10.67 -5.21
N THR A 627 -8.60 9.90 -4.25
CA THR A 627 -7.32 9.18 -4.34
C THR A 627 -7.39 7.90 -5.16
N SER A 628 -8.59 7.43 -5.48
CA SER A 628 -8.82 6.28 -6.36
C SER A 628 -8.80 6.70 -7.83
N PHE A 629 -8.30 5.82 -8.70
CA PHE A 629 -8.48 5.95 -10.16
C PHE A 629 -9.95 5.76 -10.57
N LEU A 630 -10.77 5.17 -9.70
CA LEU A 630 -12.21 4.98 -9.86
C LEU A 630 -12.99 6.04 -9.07
N SER A 631 -12.63 7.31 -9.21
CA SER A 631 -13.28 8.41 -8.49
C SER A 631 -14.75 8.63 -8.86
N ASN A 632 -15.21 8.05 -9.96
CA ASN A 632 -16.61 8.05 -10.43
C ASN A 632 -17.43 6.84 -9.94
N ILE A 633 -16.83 5.91 -9.24
CA ILE A 633 -17.48 4.73 -8.67
C ILE A 633 -17.64 4.94 -7.15
N PRO A 634 -18.88 4.84 -6.62
CA PRO A 634 -19.10 5.05 -5.21
C PRO A 634 -18.51 3.92 -4.36
N GLN A 635 -18.10 4.26 -3.16
CA GLN A 635 -17.66 3.32 -2.13
C GLN A 635 -18.87 2.62 -1.49
N VAL A 636 -18.58 1.60 -0.68
CA VAL A 636 -19.60 0.87 0.07
C VAL A 636 -20.45 1.82 0.92
N GLY A 637 -21.77 1.61 0.91
CA GLY A 637 -22.73 2.36 1.73
C GLY A 637 -22.74 1.89 3.18
N ARG A 638 -23.85 2.16 3.88
CA ARG A 638 -24.04 1.69 5.26
C ARG A 638 -23.82 0.18 5.33
N ASN A 639 -22.95 -0.24 6.24
CA ASN A 639 -22.66 -1.65 6.42
C ASN A 639 -22.35 -1.97 7.88
N PHE A 640 -22.52 -3.24 8.23
CA PHE A 640 -22.36 -3.74 9.58
C PHE A 640 -21.38 -4.90 9.61
N THR A 641 -20.50 -4.88 10.58
CA THR A 641 -19.51 -5.95 10.81
C THR A 641 -19.78 -6.59 12.17
N VAL A 642 -19.82 -7.92 12.21
CA VAL A 642 -19.84 -8.71 13.44
C VAL A 642 -18.66 -9.67 13.42
N GLY A 643 -17.92 -9.73 14.50
CA GLY A 643 -16.76 -10.61 14.59
C GLY A 643 -16.54 -11.20 15.96
N VAL A 644 -15.84 -12.33 15.98
CA VAL A 644 -15.42 -13.04 17.20
C VAL A 644 -13.96 -13.43 17.03
N GLN A 645 -13.17 -13.17 18.07
CA GLN A 645 -11.77 -13.54 18.16
C GLN A 645 -11.55 -14.34 19.44
N TYR A 646 -10.88 -15.48 19.35
CA TYR A 646 -10.48 -16.32 20.47
C TYR A 646 -8.99 -16.53 20.47
N ASP A 647 -8.33 -16.28 21.59
CA ASP A 647 -6.90 -16.46 21.80
C ASP A 647 -6.68 -17.50 22.92
N PHE A 648 -5.72 -18.36 22.70
CA PHE A 648 -5.34 -19.39 23.65
C PHE A 648 -3.83 -19.59 23.76
#